data_7afe346d26a7dc852fea2c852ae373aa
#
_entry.id   7afe346d26a7dc852fea2c852ae373aa
#
_cell.length_a   1.000
_cell.length_b   1.000
_cell.length_c   1.000
_cell.angle_alpha   90.00
_cell.angle_beta   90.00
_cell.angle_gamma   90.00
#
_symmetry.space_group_name_H-M   'P 1'
#
loop_
_entity.id
_entity.type
_entity.pdbx_description
1 polymer ?
#
loop_
_entity_poly.entity_id
_entity_poly.type
_entity_poly.pdbx_seq_one_letter_code
_entity_poly.pdbx_strand_id
1 'polypeptide(L)'
;MIEEKRENRGEQPEEQVNIQEILFRYLIHWPWFVVSVIICIACAWGYLRLTTPVYNISATVLIKDDKKGGGASMSSELEKMGLDGFVSSSNNVDNEIEVLKSKSLAREVVNNLGLFVTYKDEDEFPSRELYRTSPVVVSLTPQEAEKLSAPMEVEMTLFPNGGMDALITVKDKEYRKQFDKLPAVFPTDEGTVAFFESKDTLTTNQAKEESKERHIKAFINRPMSVAKGYIQSLSIAPTSKTTSVAVLSLKNSNTWRGKDFINKLLEMYNINANNDKNEVAQKTAEFIDERIGIISKELGSTEQDLENFKRSAGITDLSSEAQIALTGNAEYEKKRVENQTQINLVMDLQRYMQGNEYEVLPSNIGLQDAASAGAIDRYNEMLVERKRLLRTSTENNPTIINLDTSIRAMRSNVQATLDATLKGLQITKEDLAREANRYSRRINDAPTQERQFVSIARQQEIKAGLYLMLLQKREENAITLAATANNAKIIDEALADDNPVSPKRMMVYLAALVLGVGFPVGIIYLIGLTKFKIEGRADVEKLTSLPVIGDIPLADEKSGSIAVFENHNNLMSETFRNVRTNLQFMLENGKNVILVTSTISGEGKSFVSSNLAISLSLLGKKVVIVGLDIRKPGLNKVFNISQKEHGITQFLTNPTKNLMDLVQPSDINKNLFILPGGSVPPNPTELLARDGLEKAIETLKANFDYVILDTAPVGMVTDTLLIGRTADLSVYVCRADYTRKAEFTLINELMENNKLPNLCIAINGLDLQKKKYGYYYGYGKYGKYYGYGKRYGYGYGYGEKHTSREDK
;
A
#
# COMPACT_ATOMS: atom_id res chain seq x y z
N MET A 1 7.65 -55.13 -18.80
CA MET A 1 7.35 -54.46 -20.08
C MET A 1 5.97 -53.77 -20.07
N ILE A 2 5.44 -53.39 -18.90
CA ILE A 2 4.18 -52.61 -18.72
C ILE A 2 4.40 -51.42 -17.79
N GLU A 3 5.53 -51.32 -17.12
CA GLU A 3 5.83 -50.18 -16.23
C GLU A 3 6.73 -49.09 -16.84
N GLU A 4 7.39 -49.37 -17.97
CA GLU A 4 8.30 -48.39 -18.64
C GLU A 4 7.61 -47.38 -19.59
N LYS A 5 6.26 -47.44 -19.70
CA LYS A 5 5.48 -46.53 -20.59
C LYS A 5 4.75 -45.41 -19.84
N ARG A 6 4.98 -45.19 -18.54
CA ARG A 6 4.31 -44.14 -17.78
C ARG A 6 5.15 -42.90 -17.47
N GLU A 7 6.42 -42.88 -17.81
CA GLU A 7 7.33 -41.73 -17.48
C GLU A 7 7.55 -40.71 -18.59
N ASN A 8 6.88 -40.81 -19.73
CA ASN A 8 6.96 -39.81 -20.80
C ASN A 8 5.63 -39.05 -20.97
N ARG A 9 5.02 -38.61 -19.83
CA ARG A 9 3.93 -37.63 -19.85
C ARG A 9 4.46 -36.23 -19.52
N GLY A 10 4.69 -35.50 -20.62
CA GLY A 10 4.35 -34.11 -20.67
C GLY A 10 5.34 -33.14 -20.09
N GLU A 11 6.41 -32.89 -20.77
CA GLU A 11 6.78 -31.51 -20.98
C GLU A 11 5.82 -30.94 -22.01
N GLN A 12 4.80 -30.21 -21.54
CA GLN A 12 4.07 -29.30 -22.42
C GLN A 12 5.14 -28.38 -23.06
N PRO A 13 5.18 -28.19 -24.37
CA PRO A 13 6.11 -27.24 -24.96
C PRO A 13 5.79 -25.90 -24.31
N GLU A 14 6.78 -25.34 -23.61
CA GLU A 14 6.71 -23.96 -23.12
C GLU A 14 6.19 -23.09 -24.26
N GLU A 15 5.05 -22.43 -24.03
CA GLU A 15 4.53 -21.46 -25.00
C GLU A 15 5.67 -20.45 -25.26
N GLN A 16 6.37 -20.62 -26.38
CA GLN A 16 7.25 -19.57 -26.86
C GLN A 16 6.36 -18.38 -27.19
N VAL A 17 6.18 -17.51 -26.18
CA VAL A 17 5.46 -16.26 -26.33
C VAL A 17 6.14 -15.48 -27.44
N ASN A 18 5.52 -15.44 -28.59
CA ASN A 18 6.04 -14.76 -29.77
C ASN A 18 5.94 -13.24 -29.52
N ILE A 19 6.99 -12.69 -28.88
CA ILE A 19 7.08 -11.27 -28.47
C ILE A 19 6.80 -10.34 -29.64
N GLN A 20 7.18 -10.74 -30.89
CA GLN A 20 6.94 -9.96 -32.10
C GLN A 20 5.45 -9.85 -32.42
N GLU A 21 4.68 -10.91 -32.21
CA GLU A 21 3.22 -10.93 -32.47
C GLU A 21 2.47 -10.04 -31.48
N ILE A 22 2.88 -10.08 -30.20
CA ILE A 22 2.32 -9.22 -29.17
C ILE A 22 2.64 -7.76 -29.49
N LEU A 23 3.88 -7.45 -29.84
CA LEU A 23 4.32 -6.09 -30.12
C LEU A 23 3.58 -5.48 -31.33
N PHE A 24 3.39 -6.25 -32.38
CA PHE A 24 2.64 -5.82 -33.59
C PHE A 24 1.16 -5.55 -33.29
N ARG A 25 0.55 -6.31 -32.40
CA ARG A 25 -0.84 -6.10 -31.93
C ARG A 25 -1.06 -4.74 -31.32
N TYR A 26 -0.07 -4.24 -30.55
CA TYR A 26 -0.13 -2.91 -29.92
C TYR A 26 0.28 -1.81 -30.91
N LEU A 27 1.28 -2.05 -31.76
CA LEU A 27 1.79 -1.09 -32.76
C LEU A 27 0.72 -0.66 -33.78
N ILE A 28 -0.21 -1.53 -34.15
CA ILE A 28 -1.32 -1.16 -35.02
C ILE A 28 -2.21 -0.07 -34.44
N HIS A 29 -2.30 0.00 -33.11
CA HIS A 29 -3.13 0.96 -32.41
C HIS A 29 -2.34 2.19 -31.92
N TRP A 30 -1.14 2.46 -32.45
CA TRP A 30 -0.27 3.56 -32.02
C TRP A 30 -0.95 4.95 -31.95
N PRO A 31 -1.93 5.33 -32.81
CA PRO A 31 -2.58 6.63 -32.71
C PRO A 31 -3.35 6.80 -31.38
N TRP A 32 -3.94 5.72 -30.86
CA TRP A 32 -4.64 5.72 -29.57
C TRP A 32 -3.69 5.93 -28.40
N PHE A 33 -2.45 5.43 -28.50
CA PHE A 33 -1.42 5.67 -27.50
C PHE A 33 -1.03 7.15 -27.48
N VAL A 34 -0.83 7.76 -28.65
CA VAL A 34 -0.49 9.19 -28.74
C VAL A 34 -1.59 10.06 -28.16
N VAL A 35 -2.85 9.81 -28.52
CA VAL A 35 -4.01 10.56 -28.00
C VAL A 35 -4.13 10.39 -26.48
N SER A 36 -4.01 9.16 -25.98
CA SER A 36 -4.06 8.86 -24.55
C SER A 36 -2.96 9.59 -23.77
N VAL A 37 -1.72 9.56 -24.27
CA VAL A 37 -0.56 10.23 -23.65
C VAL A 37 -0.77 11.74 -23.62
N ILE A 38 -1.25 12.33 -24.71
CA ILE A 38 -1.52 13.80 -24.78
C ILE A 38 -2.59 14.18 -23.74
N ILE A 39 -3.67 13.41 -23.65
CA ILE A 39 -4.74 13.66 -22.65
C ILE A 39 -4.18 13.53 -21.23
N CYS A 40 -3.43 12.47 -20.93
CA CYS A 40 -2.85 12.27 -19.60
C CYS A 40 -1.85 13.38 -19.23
N ILE A 41 -1.01 13.85 -20.17
CA ILE A 41 -0.08 14.97 -19.96
C ILE A 41 -0.85 16.27 -19.74
N ALA A 42 -1.91 16.53 -20.50
CA ALA A 42 -2.75 17.73 -20.31
C ALA A 42 -3.44 17.70 -18.92
N CYS A 43 -3.96 16.55 -18.50
CA CYS A 43 -4.51 16.37 -17.15
C CYS A 43 -3.45 16.58 -16.06
N ALA A 44 -2.24 16.04 -16.25
CA ALA A 44 -1.12 16.23 -15.33
C ALA A 44 -0.69 17.71 -15.25
N TRP A 45 -0.63 18.40 -16.38
CA TRP A 45 -0.35 19.84 -16.40
C TRP A 45 -1.44 20.65 -15.67
N GLY A 46 -2.71 20.34 -15.92
CA GLY A 46 -3.85 20.94 -15.21
C GLY A 46 -3.77 20.68 -13.70
N TYR A 47 -3.50 19.44 -13.29
CA TYR A 47 -3.30 19.06 -11.89
C TYR A 47 -2.16 19.85 -11.23
N LEU A 48 -1.00 19.95 -11.90
CA LEU A 48 0.15 20.72 -11.41
C LEU A 48 -0.11 22.23 -11.32
N ARG A 49 -1.01 22.75 -12.14
CA ARG A 49 -1.41 24.16 -12.12
C ARG A 49 -2.36 24.48 -10.98
N LEU A 50 -3.23 23.51 -10.62
CA LEU A 50 -4.25 23.67 -9.59
C LEU A 50 -3.74 23.36 -8.18
N THR A 51 -2.70 22.50 -8.04
CA THR A 51 -2.15 22.09 -6.75
C THR A 51 -1.18 23.13 -6.21
N THR A 52 -1.37 23.52 -4.94
CA THR A 52 -0.43 24.40 -4.24
C THR A 52 0.87 23.67 -3.95
N PRO A 53 2.05 24.26 -4.23
CA PRO A 53 3.33 23.66 -3.94
C PRO A 53 3.56 23.56 -2.44
N VAL A 54 4.10 22.41 -1.98
CA VAL A 54 4.47 22.19 -0.58
C VAL A 54 5.98 22.17 -0.49
N TYR A 55 6.52 22.96 0.43
CA TYR A 55 7.95 23.09 0.68
C TYR A 55 8.33 22.33 1.94
N ASN A 56 9.55 21.82 1.97
CA ASN A 56 10.14 21.31 3.20
C ASN A 56 10.88 22.45 3.90
N ILE A 57 10.58 22.62 5.18
CA ILE A 57 11.20 23.64 6.03
C ILE A 57 11.97 22.88 7.09
N SER A 58 13.28 23.09 7.18
CA SER A 58 14.13 22.37 8.11
C SER A 58 14.90 23.28 9.03
N ALA A 59 15.07 22.83 10.26
CA ALA A 59 15.94 23.45 11.27
C ALA A 59 16.79 22.38 11.91
N THR A 60 18.03 22.72 12.28
CA THR A 60 18.96 21.82 12.95
C THR A 60 19.16 22.30 14.38
N VAL A 61 18.99 21.39 15.33
CA VAL A 61 19.13 21.68 16.75
C VAL A 61 20.04 20.69 17.44
N LEU A 62 20.85 21.17 18.35
CA LEU A 62 21.61 20.38 19.30
C LEU A 62 20.80 20.22 20.58
N ILE A 63 20.38 19.00 20.88
CA ILE A 63 19.72 18.65 22.13
C ILE A 63 20.81 18.32 23.16
N LYS A 64 20.89 19.10 24.22
CA LYS A 64 21.88 18.86 25.26
C LYS A 64 21.48 17.66 26.11
N ASP A 65 22.40 16.78 26.34
CA ASP A 65 22.24 15.65 27.26
C ASP A 65 22.67 16.12 28.67
N ASP A 66 21.71 16.35 29.57
CA ASP A 66 21.96 16.84 30.91
C ASP A 66 22.76 15.87 31.80
N LYS A 67 22.90 14.60 31.38
CA LYS A 67 23.71 13.61 32.14
C LYS A 67 25.21 13.85 32.12
N LYS A 68 25.74 14.70 31.21
CA LYS A 68 27.16 15.02 31.15
C LYS A 68 27.60 16.21 32.03
N GLY A 69 26.67 16.93 32.65
CA GLY A 69 26.99 18.19 33.35
C GLY A 69 27.17 18.12 34.87
N GLY A 70 26.60 17.15 35.57
CA GLY A 70 26.58 17.15 37.04
C GLY A 70 26.89 15.84 37.76
N GLY A 71 26.98 14.71 37.03
CA GLY A 71 27.17 13.38 37.61
C GLY A 71 28.47 12.66 37.21
N ALA A 72 29.41 13.36 36.59
CA ALA A 72 30.60 12.73 35.98
C ALA A 72 31.51 12.01 36.97
N SER A 73 31.42 12.25 38.28
CA SER A 73 32.21 11.55 39.26
C SER A 73 31.72 10.14 39.61
N MET A 74 30.38 9.93 39.53
CA MET A 74 29.82 8.63 39.89
C MET A 74 29.69 7.67 38.71
N SER A 75 29.45 8.18 37.50
CA SER A 75 29.47 7.34 36.28
C SER A 75 30.88 6.84 35.97
N SER A 76 31.92 7.65 36.22
CA SER A 76 33.32 7.22 36.01
C SER A 76 33.82 6.22 37.06
N GLU A 77 33.24 6.17 38.22
CA GLU A 77 33.53 5.12 39.23
C GLU A 77 32.78 3.81 38.93
N LEU A 78 31.54 3.86 38.42
CA LEU A 78 30.80 2.69 37.95
C LEU A 78 31.42 2.07 36.69
N GLU A 79 31.93 2.89 35.75
CA GLU A 79 32.68 2.47 34.58
C GLU A 79 33.99 1.74 34.95
N LYS A 80 34.67 2.20 36.02
CA LYS A 80 35.84 1.50 36.58
C LYS A 80 35.49 0.19 37.30
N MET A 81 34.24 -0.04 37.66
CA MET A 81 33.75 -1.27 38.31
C MET A 81 33.23 -2.32 37.29
N GLY A 82 33.36 -2.09 35.99
CA GLY A 82 33.03 -3.10 34.97
C GLY A 82 31.50 -3.35 34.76
N LEU A 83 30.66 -2.42 35.15
CA LEU A 83 29.18 -2.50 34.97
C LEU A 83 28.70 -1.76 33.71
N ASP A 84 29.45 -1.82 32.64
CA ASP A 84 29.25 -1.12 31.37
C ASP A 84 28.00 -1.55 30.60
N GLY A 85 27.30 -2.61 31.04
CA GLY A 85 26.18 -3.22 30.34
C GLY A 85 24.80 -2.65 30.65
N PHE A 86 24.63 -1.70 31.59
CA PHE A 86 23.31 -1.26 32.06
C PHE A 86 22.97 0.20 31.82
N VAL A 87 23.82 0.99 31.18
CA VAL A 87 23.53 2.40 30.87
C VAL A 87 23.48 2.58 29.36
N SER A 88 22.37 2.19 28.74
CA SER A 88 22.11 2.54 27.35
C SER A 88 21.88 4.06 27.23
N SER A 89 22.84 4.78 26.68
CA SER A 89 22.85 6.23 26.45
C SER A 89 21.89 6.72 25.35
N SER A 90 21.10 5.83 24.73
CA SER A 90 20.27 6.16 23.57
C SER A 90 18.88 6.72 23.90
N ASN A 91 18.46 6.68 25.15
CA ASN A 91 17.06 6.98 25.49
C ASN A 91 16.76 8.46 25.75
N ASN A 92 17.76 9.33 25.91
CA ASN A 92 17.48 10.72 26.32
C ASN A 92 17.11 11.63 25.14
N VAL A 93 17.81 11.51 24.01
CA VAL A 93 17.51 12.31 22.80
C VAL A 93 16.18 11.90 22.20
N ASP A 94 15.84 10.60 22.20
CA ASP A 94 14.57 10.10 21.68
C ASP A 94 13.39 10.60 22.53
N ASN A 95 13.54 10.66 23.85
CA ASN A 95 12.53 11.22 24.74
C ASN A 95 12.31 12.71 24.48
N GLU A 96 13.39 13.49 24.29
CA GLU A 96 13.27 14.92 23.98
C GLU A 96 12.63 15.16 22.60
N ILE A 97 12.89 14.29 21.64
CA ILE A 97 12.20 14.28 20.33
C ILE A 97 10.70 14.05 20.52
N GLU A 98 10.29 13.13 21.39
CA GLU A 98 8.87 12.89 21.65
C GLU A 98 8.21 14.07 22.39
N VAL A 99 8.95 14.77 23.28
CA VAL A 99 8.48 16.02 23.89
C VAL A 99 8.26 17.10 22.82
N LEU A 100 9.20 17.27 21.90
CA LEU A 100 9.06 18.22 20.78
C LEU A 100 7.88 17.88 19.84
N LYS A 101 7.51 16.61 19.72
CA LYS A 101 6.33 16.15 18.97
C LYS A 101 5.04 16.19 19.80
N SER A 102 5.05 16.70 21.02
CA SER A 102 3.87 16.71 21.85
C SER A 102 2.78 17.63 21.28
N LYS A 103 1.53 17.16 21.33
CA LYS A 103 0.37 17.91 20.84
C LYS A 103 0.10 19.15 21.72
N SER A 104 0.45 19.10 22.99
CA SER A 104 0.28 20.21 23.92
C SER A 104 1.24 21.36 23.59
N LEU A 105 2.51 21.05 23.35
CA LEU A 105 3.50 22.04 22.93
C LEU A 105 3.11 22.67 21.59
N ALA A 106 2.72 21.83 20.59
CA ALA A 106 2.27 22.34 19.31
C ALA A 106 1.03 23.23 19.43
N ARG A 107 0.07 22.90 20.31
CA ARG A 107 -1.11 23.73 20.56
C ARG A 107 -0.72 25.07 21.20
N GLU A 108 0.24 25.07 22.11
CA GLU A 108 0.76 26.29 22.70
C GLU A 108 1.37 27.21 21.62
N VAL A 109 2.15 26.65 20.71
CA VAL A 109 2.70 27.36 19.54
C VAL A 109 1.59 27.92 18.64
N VAL A 110 0.59 27.06 18.31
CA VAL A 110 -0.56 27.46 17.48
C VAL A 110 -1.32 28.62 18.13
N ASN A 111 -1.51 28.59 19.43
CA ASN A 111 -2.18 29.66 20.16
C ASN A 111 -1.35 30.95 20.18
N ASN A 112 -0.05 30.84 20.42
CA ASN A 112 0.86 31.98 20.49
C ASN A 112 0.98 32.74 19.16
N LEU A 113 1.04 31.99 18.05
CA LEU A 113 1.16 32.54 16.71
C LEU A 113 -0.19 32.80 16.01
N GLY A 114 -1.30 32.43 16.63
CA GLY A 114 -2.63 32.55 16.01
C GLY A 114 -2.82 31.67 14.78
N LEU A 115 -2.08 30.56 14.66
CA LEU A 115 -2.11 29.68 13.48
C LEU A 115 -3.42 28.91 13.27
N PHE A 116 -4.34 29.00 14.22
CA PHE A 116 -5.67 28.44 14.08
C PHE A 116 -6.59 29.28 13.16
N VAL A 117 -6.15 30.48 12.75
CA VAL A 117 -6.76 31.29 11.70
C VAL A 117 -5.95 31.17 10.41
N THR A 118 -6.62 30.83 9.31
CA THR A 118 -6.02 30.70 7.98
C THR A 118 -6.75 31.63 7.00
N TYR A 119 -6.01 32.47 6.28
CA TYR A 119 -6.56 33.41 5.31
C TYR A 119 -6.34 32.91 3.90
N LYS A 120 -7.33 33.10 3.02
CA LYS A 120 -7.25 32.80 1.60
C LYS A 120 -7.72 34.02 0.80
N ASP A 121 -7.01 34.31 -0.27
CA ASP A 121 -7.43 35.28 -1.27
C ASP A 121 -8.37 34.57 -2.26
N GLU A 122 -9.60 35.07 -2.42
CA GLU A 122 -10.57 34.52 -3.37
C GLU A 122 -10.46 35.17 -4.75
N ASP A 123 -9.79 36.32 -4.86
CA ASP A 123 -9.60 37.02 -6.14
C ASP A 123 -8.49 36.35 -6.99
N GLU A 124 -7.64 35.52 -6.39
CA GLU A 124 -6.61 34.74 -7.10
C GLU A 124 -7.02 33.29 -7.33
N PHE A 125 -6.80 32.78 -8.54
CA PHE A 125 -7.01 31.37 -8.86
C PHE A 125 -5.71 30.68 -9.30
N PRO A 126 -5.23 29.60 -8.64
CA PRO A 126 -5.77 29.00 -7.41
C PRO A 126 -5.60 29.92 -6.19
N SER A 127 -6.58 29.89 -5.27
CA SER A 127 -6.57 30.75 -4.09
C SER A 127 -5.30 30.57 -3.26
N ARG A 128 -4.63 31.69 -2.96
CA ARG A 128 -3.36 31.68 -2.23
C ARG A 128 -3.59 31.94 -0.76
N GLU A 129 -2.85 31.22 0.09
CA GLU A 129 -2.86 31.47 1.53
C GLU A 129 -2.10 32.76 1.86
N LEU A 130 -2.80 33.69 2.52
CA LEU A 130 -2.28 34.97 3.00
C LEU A 130 -1.90 34.86 4.48
N TYR A 131 -0.68 34.50 4.81
CA TYR A 131 -0.28 34.38 6.23
C TYR A 131 -0.01 35.77 6.84
N ARG A 132 1.17 36.36 6.58
CA ARG A 132 1.55 37.71 7.05
C ARG A 132 1.12 38.82 6.10
N THR A 133 0.59 38.46 4.95
CA THR A 133 0.20 39.39 3.89
C THR A 133 -1.29 39.72 3.88
N SER A 134 -2.06 39.16 4.83
CA SER A 134 -3.47 39.51 4.98
C SER A 134 -3.62 40.96 5.46
N PRO A 135 -4.43 41.81 4.77
CA PRO A 135 -4.67 43.20 5.21
C PRO A 135 -5.51 43.28 6.48
N VAL A 136 -6.24 42.24 6.85
CA VAL A 136 -7.05 42.16 8.06
C VAL A 136 -6.63 40.97 8.91
N VAL A 137 -6.48 41.20 10.20
CA VAL A 137 -6.25 40.18 11.23
C VAL A 137 -7.56 39.90 11.93
N VAL A 138 -8.01 38.64 11.85
CA VAL A 138 -9.18 38.13 12.56
C VAL A 138 -8.70 37.47 13.85
N SER A 139 -9.24 37.91 14.96
CA SER A 139 -8.87 37.43 16.29
C SER A 139 -10.09 36.84 17.00
N LEU A 140 -9.94 35.62 17.47
CA LEU A 140 -10.84 34.95 18.41
C LEU A 140 -9.97 34.41 19.55
N THR A 141 -10.49 34.43 20.79
CA THR A 141 -9.68 33.91 21.89
C THR A 141 -9.42 32.42 21.71
N PRO A 142 -8.20 31.88 22.02
CA PRO A 142 -7.92 30.45 21.90
C PRO A 142 -8.90 29.56 22.67
N GLN A 143 -9.46 30.07 23.78
CA GLN A 143 -10.44 29.34 24.58
C GLN A 143 -11.81 29.24 23.92
N GLU A 144 -12.27 30.30 23.22
CA GLU A 144 -13.48 30.27 22.41
C GLU A 144 -13.27 29.44 21.16
N ALA A 145 -12.13 29.61 20.48
CA ALA A 145 -11.78 28.81 19.30
C ALA A 145 -11.75 27.28 19.57
N GLU A 146 -11.31 26.87 20.78
CA GLU A 146 -11.32 25.45 21.17
C GLU A 146 -12.73 24.89 21.35
N LYS A 147 -13.69 25.73 21.73
CA LYS A 147 -15.10 25.36 21.96
C LYS A 147 -15.95 25.34 20.69
N LEU A 148 -15.44 25.85 19.57
CA LEU A 148 -16.17 25.88 18.31
C LEU A 148 -16.79 24.52 18.00
N SER A 149 -18.04 24.51 17.62
CA SER A 149 -18.76 23.28 17.28
C SER A 149 -18.36 22.74 15.89
N ALA A 150 -17.92 23.65 14.98
CA ALA A 150 -17.39 23.39 13.63
C ALA A 150 -16.36 24.47 13.27
N PRO A 151 -15.58 24.32 12.18
CA PRO A 151 -14.79 25.43 11.65
C PRO A 151 -15.67 26.64 11.38
N MET A 152 -15.21 27.82 11.77
CA MET A 152 -15.88 29.09 11.50
C MET A 152 -15.28 29.69 10.23
N GLU A 153 -16.13 29.94 9.26
CA GLU A 153 -15.76 30.64 8.03
C GLU A 153 -16.12 32.12 8.18
N VAL A 154 -15.21 32.99 7.81
CA VAL A 154 -15.38 34.44 7.86
C VAL A 154 -15.05 34.99 6.48
N GLU A 155 -16.07 35.34 5.70
CA GLU A 155 -15.91 36.00 4.42
C GLU A 155 -15.89 37.51 4.64
N MET A 156 -14.86 38.17 4.11
CA MET A 156 -14.64 39.57 4.33
C MET A 156 -14.49 40.26 2.97
N THR A 157 -15.36 41.20 2.66
CA THR A 157 -15.22 42.11 1.53
C THR A 157 -14.70 43.46 2.01
N LEU A 158 -13.48 43.79 1.64
CA LEU A 158 -12.83 45.05 1.99
C LEU A 158 -13.11 46.10 0.93
N PHE A 159 -13.61 47.24 1.35
CA PHE A 159 -13.91 48.36 0.47
C PHE A 159 -12.76 49.40 0.43
N PRO A 160 -12.57 50.11 -0.68
CA PRO A 160 -11.55 51.14 -0.78
C PRO A 160 -11.67 52.31 0.23
N ASN A 161 -12.86 52.48 0.81
CA ASN A 161 -13.13 53.50 1.82
C ASN A 161 -12.69 53.11 3.24
N GLY A 162 -12.07 51.91 3.40
CA GLY A 162 -11.66 51.39 4.69
C GLY A 162 -12.77 50.66 5.46
N GLY A 163 -13.96 50.56 4.86
CA GLY A 163 -15.07 49.72 5.40
C GLY A 163 -14.90 48.27 5.05
N MET A 164 -15.64 47.42 5.76
CA MET A 164 -15.63 45.97 5.58
C MET A 164 -17.06 45.41 5.73
N ASP A 165 -17.44 44.52 4.83
CA ASP A 165 -18.61 43.64 5.03
C ASP A 165 -18.11 42.24 5.44
N ALA A 166 -18.60 41.77 6.59
CA ALA A 166 -18.22 40.48 7.15
C ALA A 166 -19.42 39.53 7.22
N LEU A 167 -19.28 38.36 6.62
CA LEU A 167 -20.21 37.24 6.74
C LEU A 167 -19.48 36.11 7.51
N ILE A 168 -20.03 35.78 8.68
CA ILE A 168 -19.52 34.69 9.51
C ILE A 168 -20.48 33.52 9.40
N THR A 169 -19.96 32.37 9.00
CA THR A 169 -20.72 31.11 8.88
C THR A 169 -20.15 30.05 9.83
N VAL A 170 -21.03 29.51 10.67
CA VAL A 170 -20.69 28.37 11.55
C VAL A 170 -21.78 27.32 11.38
N LYS A 171 -21.45 26.19 10.80
CA LYS A 171 -22.43 25.16 10.34
C LYS A 171 -23.48 25.79 9.44
N ASP A 172 -24.75 25.83 9.90
CA ASP A 172 -25.90 26.31 9.16
C ASP A 172 -26.35 27.73 9.59
N LYS A 173 -25.56 28.38 10.49
CA LYS A 173 -25.87 29.74 10.98
C LYS A 173 -24.98 30.74 10.27
N GLU A 174 -25.62 31.74 9.70
CA GLU A 174 -24.96 32.87 9.05
C GLU A 174 -25.22 34.16 9.82
N TYR A 175 -24.15 34.91 10.07
CA TYR A 175 -24.19 36.21 10.70
C TYR A 175 -23.53 37.22 9.75
N ARG A 176 -24.24 38.27 9.35
CA ARG A 176 -23.71 39.31 8.46
C ARG A 176 -23.75 40.67 9.13
N LYS A 177 -22.65 41.42 9.02
CA LYS A 177 -22.56 42.76 9.54
C LYS A 177 -21.55 43.58 8.75
N GLN A 178 -21.93 44.82 8.43
CA GLN A 178 -21.08 45.78 7.78
C GLN A 178 -20.46 46.72 8.81
N PHE A 179 -19.22 47.10 8.59
CA PHE A 179 -18.44 47.99 9.42
C PHE A 179 -17.86 49.14 8.58
N ASP A 180 -17.94 50.36 9.12
CA ASP A 180 -17.43 51.55 8.41
C ASP A 180 -15.92 51.66 8.53
N LYS A 181 -15.31 51.18 9.62
CA LYS A 181 -13.87 51.23 9.91
C LYS A 181 -13.42 50.05 10.78
N LEU A 182 -12.13 49.75 10.70
CA LEU A 182 -11.40 48.84 11.60
C LEU A 182 -10.69 49.70 12.70
N PRO A 183 -10.52 49.17 13.93
CA PRO A 183 -10.90 47.85 14.41
C PRO A 183 -12.41 47.72 14.68
N ALA A 184 -12.94 46.50 14.47
CA ALA A 184 -14.35 46.18 14.65
C ALA A 184 -14.52 44.90 15.47
N VAL A 185 -15.68 44.77 16.15
CA VAL A 185 -15.99 43.60 16.96
C VAL A 185 -17.35 43.03 16.55
N PHE A 186 -17.40 41.75 16.37
CA PHE A 186 -18.57 41.02 15.94
C PHE A 186 -18.91 39.89 16.94
N PRO A 187 -19.86 40.09 17.84
CA PRO A 187 -20.29 39.05 18.76
C PRO A 187 -21.17 38.02 18.01
N THR A 188 -20.89 36.76 18.23
CA THR A 188 -21.65 35.61 17.72
C THR A 188 -21.98 34.68 18.89
N ASP A 189 -22.89 33.71 18.69
CA ASP A 189 -23.22 32.71 19.71
C ASP A 189 -22.01 31.82 20.10
N GLU A 190 -21.04 31.65 19.18
CA GLU A 190 -19.86 30.77 19.35
C GLU A 190 -18.60 31.51 19.85
N GLY A 191 -18.69 32.87 20.01
CA GLY A 191 -17.59 33.71 20.49
C GLY A 191 -17.57 35.09 19.87
N THR A 192 -16.71 35.93 20.37
CA THR A 192 -16.59 37.31 19.90
C THR A 192 -15.40 37.45 18.95
N VAL A 193 -15.69 37.63 17.65
CA VAL A 193 -14.68 37.83 16.63
C VAL A 193 -14.27 39.30 16.55
N ALA A 194 -12.99 39.59 16.65
CA ALA A 194 -12.45 40.94 16.48
C ALA A 194 -11.63 41.04 15.19
N PHE A 195 -11.76 42.15 14.51
CA PHE A 195 -11.07 42.46 13.25
C PHE A 195 -10.14 43.64 13.50
N PHE A 196 -8.88 43.48 13.06
CA PHE A 196 -7.87 44.52 13.16
C PHE A 196 -7.23 44.77 11.80
N GLU A 197 -6.82 45.96 11.55
CA GLU A 197 -5.98 46.29 10.39
C GLU A 197 -4.57 45.68 10.61
N SER A 198 -4.05 45.02 9.57
CA SER A 198 -2.70 44.44 9.68
C SER A 198 -1.64 45.53 9.63
N LYS A 199 -0.74 45.52 10.64
CA LYS A 199 0.40 46.42 10.69
C LYS A 199 1.68 45.90 10.08
N ASP A 200 1.63 44.72 9.46
CA ASP A 200 2.83 44.04 8.97
C ASP A 200 3.37 44.75 7.72
N THR A 201 4.64 45.09 7.73
CA THR A 201 5.34 45.83 6.65
C THR A 201 5.35 45.13 5.30
N LEU A 202 5.05 43.84 5.28
CA LEU A 202 4.94 43.05 4.03
C LEU A 202 3.72 43.44 3.19
N THR A 203 2.70 44.03 3.79
CA THR A 203 1.49 44.50 3.11
C THR A 203 1.70 45.88 2.43
N THR A 204 2.67 46.65 2.88
CA THR A 204 2.87 48.06 2.40
C THR A 204 3.37 48.12 0.94
N ASN A 205 4.00 47.10 0.41
CA ASN A 205 4.43 47.05 -0.99
C ASN A 205 3.33 46.69 -2.00
N GLN A 206 2.17 46.18 -1.53
CA GLN A 206 0.99 45.92 -2.36
C GLN A 206 -0.06 47.05 -2.32
N ALA A 207 0.17 48.09 -1.54
CA ALA A 207 -0.73 49.21 -1.35
C ALA A 207 -0.96 50.08 -2.63
N LYS A 208 -0.44 49.70 -3.80
CA LYS A 208 -0.70 50.40 -5.08
C LYS A 208 -1.92 49.87 -5.83
N GLU A 209 -2.65 48.88 -5.33
CA GLU A 209 -3.93 48.43 -5.91
C GLU A 209 -5.15 48.82 -5.07
N GLU A 210 -5.09 49.92 -4.35
CA GLU A 210 -6.12 50.41 -3.41
C GLU A 210 -7.49 50.79 -4.03
N SER A 211 -7.71 50.52 -5.28
CA SER A 211 -8.94 50.93 -5.96
C SER A 211 -9.95 49.83 -6.23
N LYS A 212 -9.71 48.58 -5.75
CA LYS A 212 -10.62 47.45 -5.97
C LYS A 212 -11.08 46.86 -4.66
N GLU A 213 -12.32 46.40 -4.65
CA GLU A 213 -12.84 45.51 -3.59
C GLU A 213 -11.99 44.25 -3.52
N ARG A 214 -11.67 43.79 -2.30
CA ARG A 214 -10.91 42.57 -2.05
C ARG A 214 -11.73 41.56 -1.27
N HIS A 215 -11.77 40.33 -1.77
CA HIS A 215 -12.50 39.26 -1.14
C HIS A 215 -11.51 38.32 -0.42
N ILE A 216 -11.58 38.32 0.90
CA ILE A 216 -10.70 37.51 1.75
C ILE A 216 -11.59 36.58 2.56
N LYS A 217 -11.22 35.29 2.58
CA LYS A 217 -11.88 34.29 3.38
C LYS A 217 -10.95 33.80 4.49
N ALA A 218 -11.38 33.94 5.75
CA ALA A 218 -10.66 33.44 6.89
C ALA A 218 -11.36 32.19 7.44
N PHE A 219 -10.56 31.16 7.77
CA PHE A 219 -11.04 29.93 8.40
C PHE A 219 -10.48 29.86 9.81
N ILE A 220 -11.34 29.82 10.81
CA ILE A 220 -10.98 29.66 12.21
C ILE A 220 -11.25 28.20 12.60
N ASN A 221 -10.20 27.48 12.91
CA ASN A 221 -10.25 26.08 13.30
C ASN A 221 -9.95 25.93 14.78
N ARG A 222 -10.32 24.78 15.38
CA ARG A 222 -9.92 24.48 16.76
C ARG A 222 -8.41 24.39 16.86
N PRO A 223 -7.77 25.10 17.79
CA PRO A 223 -6.32 25.07 17.99
C PRO A 223 -5.72 23.68 18.08
N MET A 224 -6.36 22.77 18.83
CA MET A 224 -5.91 21.39 18.97
C MET A 224 -5.96 20.63 17.63
N SER A 225 -6.95 20.90 16.78
CA SER A 225 -7.05 20.27 15.45
C SER A 225 -5.90 20.71 14.55
N VAL A 226 -5.59 22.01 14.55
CA VAL A 226 -4.48 22.59 13.79
C VAL A 226 -3.15 22.07 14.31
N ALA A 227 -2.95 22.00 15.63
CA ALA A 227 -1.75 21.45 16.24
C ALA A 227 -1.51 19.99 15.84
N LYS A 228 -2.58 19.17 15.81
CA LYS A 228 -2.48 17.78 15.30
C LYS A 228 -2.02 17.73 13.83
N GLY A 229 -2.51 18.63 12.98
CA GLY A 229 -2.10 18.73 11.59
C GLY A 229 -0.61 19.07 11.45
N TYR A 230 -0.12 20.02 12.27
CA TYR A 230 1.30 20.35 12.29
C TYR A 230 2.17 19.17 12.74
N ILE A 231 1.79 18.49 13.83
CA ILE A 231 2.55 17.32 14.32
C ILE A 231 2.57 16.18 13.31
N GLN A 232 1.48 15.96 12.57
CA GLN A 232 1.46 14.93 11.50
C GLN A 232 2.40 15.26 10.34
N SER A 233 2.60 16.55 10.05
CA SER A 233 3.49 17.01 8.99
C SER A 233 4.92 17.28 9.46
N LEU A 234 5.14 17.29 10.77
CA LEU A 234 6.44 17.49 11.41
C LEU A 234 7.18 16.15 11.57
N SER A 235 8.36 16.07 11.02
CA SER A 235 9.29 14.96 11.21
C SER A 235 10.50 15.45 12.00
N ILE A 236 10.81 14.79 13.10
CA ILE A 236 12.02 15.06 13.87
C ILE A 236 12.84 13.78 13.91
N ALA A 237 14.06 13.85 13.47
CA ALA A 237 14.96 12.70 13.45
C ALA A 237 16.39 13.11 13.84
N PRO A 238 17.11 12.29 14.59
CA PRO A 238 18.53 12.53 14.87
C PRO A 238 19.34 12.39 13.57
N THR A 239 20.39 13.19 13.43
CA THR A 239 21.27 13.16 12.26
C THR A 239 22.03 11.82 12.18
N SER A 240 22.36 11.22 13.31
CA SER A 240 22.90 9.85 13.42
C SER A 240 22.53 9.26 14.79
N LYS A 241 22.64 7.93 14.93
CA LYS A 241 22.32 7.22 16.18
C LYS A 241 23.23 7.60 17.37
N THR A 242 24.33 8.25 17.11
CA THR A 242 25.35 8.58 18.14
C THR A 242 25.44 10.09 18.42
N THR A 243 24.69 10.91 17.72
CA THR A 243 24.74 12.38 17.88
C THR A 243 23.50 12.91 18.57
N SER A 244 23.70 13.93 19.38
CA SER A 244 22.62 14.71 20.03
C SER A 244 22.06 15.81 19.09
N VAL A 245 22.36 15.76 17.80
CA VAL A 245 21.85 16.72 16.81
C VAL A 245 20.61 16.14 16.15
N ALA A 246 19.51 16.88 16.20
CA ALA A 246 18.26 16.51 15.56
C ALA A 246 17.90 17.51 14.44
N VAL A 247 17.33 17.00 13.37
CA VAL A 247 16.77 17.81 12.28
C VAL A 247 15.26 17.78 12.38
N LEU A 248 14.66 18.95 12.51
CA LEU A 248 13.22 19.16 12.43
C LEU A 248 12.89 19.46 10.97
N SER A 249 11.94 18.75 10.39
CA SER A 249 11.47 18.94 9.02
C SER A 249 9.97 19.06 9.01
N LEU A 250 9.45 20.16 8.49
CA LEU A 250 8.03 20.46 8.40
C LEU A 250 7.64 20.68 6.93
N LYS A 251 6.61 19.98 6.48
CA LYS A 251 6.04 20.21 5.15
C LYS A 251 4.89 21.21 5.24
N ASN A 252 5.04 22.34 4.56
CA ASN A 252 4.00 23.37 4.54
C ASN A 252 3.94 24.07 3.17
N SER A 253 2.73 24.48 2.76
CA SER A 253 2.52 25.26 1.55
C SER A 253 2.99 26.71 1.69
N ASN A 254 2.89 27.27 2.91
CA ASN A 254 3.36 28.61 3.23
C ASN A 254 4.69 28.52 4.00
N THR A 255 5.77 28.96 3.36
CA THR A 255 7.12 28.87 3.91
C THR A 255 7.31 29.72 5.17
N TRP A 256 6.71 30.92 5.22
CA TRP A 256 6.80 31.79 6.38
C TRP A 256 6.09 31.21 7.60
N ARG A 257 4.88 30.67 7.39
CA ARG A 257 4.09 30.00 8.42
C ARG A 257 4.81 28.81 9.02
N GLY A 258 5.46 28.03 8.16
CA GLY A 258 6.23 26.87 8.61
C GLY A 258 7.51 27.25 9.36
N LYS A 259 8.23 28.31 8.94
CA LYS A 259 9.41 28.84 9.65
C LYS A 259 9.04 29.34 11.03
N ASP A 260 7.98 30.16 11.12
CA ASP A 260 7.50 30.70 12.39
C ASP A 260 7.09 29.59 13.36
N PHE A 261 6.41 28.54 12.84
CA PHE A 261 6.01 27.39 13.67
C PHE A 261 7.23 26.68 14.27
N ILE A 262 8.24 26.34 13.44
CA ILE A 262 9.44 25.63 13.92
C ILE A 262 10.22 26.48 14.94
N ASN A 263 10.46 27.76 14.61
CA ASN A 263 11.21 28.64 15.52
C ASN A 263 10.49 28.83 16.85
N LYS A 264 9.16 29.04 16.82
CA LYS A 264 8.36 29.19 18.04
C LYS A 264 8.24 27.88 18.81
N LEU A 265 8.21 26.73 18.11
CA LEU A 265 8.23 25.43 18.75
C LEU A 265 9.49 25.22 19.59
N LEU A 266 10.65 25.56 19.05
CA LEU A 266 11.93 25.49 19.74
C LEU A 266 12.02 26.48 20.89
N GLU A 267 11.49 27.68 20.71
CA GLU A 267 11.42 28.71 21.77
C GLU A 267 10.56 28.22 22.95
N MET A 268 9.32 27.78 22.65
CA MET A 268 8.38 27.31 23.70
C MET A 268 8.89 26.05 24.39
N TYR A 269 9.53 25.14 23.64
CA TYR A 269 10.19 23.99 24.22
C TYR A 269 11.26 24.39 25.23
N ASN A 270 12.15 25.33 24.88
CA ASN A 270 13.17 25.82 25.81
C ASN A 270 12.58 26.52 27.03
N ILE A 271 11.56 27.36 26.83
CA ILE A 271 10.86 28.03 27.95
C ILE A 271 10.27 26.98 28.89
N ASN A 272 9.54 26.00 28.36
CA ASN A 272 8.90 24.97 29.15
C ASN A 272 9.91 24.11 29.90
N ALA A 273 10.97 23.65 29.19
CA ALA A 273 12.05 22.87 29.80
C ALA A 273 12.76 23.62 30.93
N ASN A 274 13.03 24.91 30.74
CA ASN A 274 13.64 25.73 31.80
C ASN A 274 12.69 25.91 32.99
N ASN A 275 11.41 26.15 32.77
CA ASN A 275 10.43 26.27 33.85
C ASN A 275 10.33 24.97 34.65
N ASP A 276 10.32 23.81 33.98
CA ASP A 276 10.23 22.51 34.61
C ASP A 276 11.48 22.20 35.46
N LYS A 277 12.70 22.53 34.96
CA LYS A 277 13.95 22.40 35.70
C LYS A 277 13.97 23.32 36.93
N ASN A 278 13.52 24.55 36.77
CA ASN A 278 13.46 25.51 37.85
C ASN A 278 12.49 25.04 38.94
N GLU A 279 11.35 24.46 38.58
CA GLU A 279 10.41 23.91 39.57
C GLU A 279 11.04 22.77 40.39
N VAL A 280 11.70 21.80 39.68
CA VAL A 280 12.40 20.69 40.37
C VAL A 280 13.52 21.21 41.26
N ALA A 281 14.35 22.15 40.75
CA ALA A 281 15.44 22.72 41.51
C ALA A 281 14.96 23.51 42.77
N GLN A 282 13.86 24.25 42.63
CA GLN A 282 13.25 24.97 43.73
C GLN A 282 12.72 24.00 44.82
N LYS A 283 12.00 22.96 44.44
CA LYS A 283 11.53 21.93 45.38
C LYS A 283 12.66 21.21 46.07
N THR A 284 13.76 20.96 45.32
CA THR A 284 14.97 20.36 45.88
C THR A 284 15.65 21.29 46.86
N ALA A 285 15.72 22.60 46.57
CA ALA A 285 16.27 23.60 47.48
C ALA A 285 15.47 23.68 48.79
N GLU A 286 14.13 23.77 48.72
CA GLU A 286 13.24 23.78 49.88
C GLU A 286 13.45 22.55 50.77
N PHE A 287 13.56 21.37 50.18
CA PHE A 287 13.83 20.12 50.91
C PHE A 287 15.20 20.10 51.58
N ILE A 288 16.26 20.53 50.87
CA ILE A 288 17.62 20.58 51.41
C ILE A 288 17.70 21.60 52.57
N ASP A 289 17.09 22.79 52.43
CA ASP A 289 17.09 23.82 53.46
C ASP A 289 16.37 23.34 54.72
N GLU A 290 15.22 22.66 54.59
CA GLU A 290 14.53 22.03 55.73
C GLU A 290 15.44 21.01 56.43
N ARG A 291 16.15 20.18 55.65
CA ARG A 291 17.01 19.15 56.18
C ARG A 291 18.26 19.72 56.87
N ILE A 292 18.85 20.77 56.29
CA ILE A 292 19.96 21.50 56.90
C ILE A 292 19.52 22.07 58.27
N GLY A 293 18.29 22.62 58.33
CA GLY A 293 17.73 23.14 59.62
C GLY A 293 17.67 22.05 60.70
N ILE A 294 17.22 20.85 60.33
CA ILE A 294 17.13 19.71 61.27
C ILE A 294 18.53 19.28 61.73
N ILE A 295 19.45 19.03 60.77
CA ILE A 295 20.80 18.55 61.08
C ILE A 295 21.60 19.59 61.86
N SER A 296 21.47 20.88 61.53
CA SER A 296 22.11 21.98 62.28
C SER A 296 21.68 21.98 63.73
N LYS A 297 20.38 21.81 64.01
CA LYS A 297 19.85 21.72 65.36
C LYS A 297 20.35 20.47 66.12
N GLU A 298 20.37 19.32 65.42
CA GLU A 298 20.90 18.08 65.99
C GLU A 298 22.41 18.13 66.25
N LEU A 299 23.18 18.78 65.36
CA LEU A 299 24.61 19.01 65.55
C LEU A 299 24.88 19.90 66.76
N GLY A 300 24.17 21.04 66.83
CA GLY A 300 24.28 21.94 67.96
C GLY A 300 23.96 21.26 69.27
N SER A 301 22.91 20.43 69.34
CA SER A 301 22.60 19.62 70.51
C SER A 301 23.73 18.66 70.86
N THR A 302 24.31 17.98 69.87
CA THR A 302 25.42 17.03 70.10
C THR A 302 26.73 17.73 70.49
N GLU A 303 26.99 18.89 69.93
CA GLU A 303 28.11 19.74 70.32
C GLU A 303 27.97 20.21 71.81
N GLN A 304 26.77 20.57 72.21
CA GLN A 304 26.45 20.89 73.55
C GLN A 304 26.61 19.73 74.54
N ASP A 305 26.16 18.54 74.11
CA ASP A 305 26.37 17.31 74.86
C ASP A 305 27.87 16.96 75.00
N LEU A 306 28.67 17.15 73.95
CA LEU A 306 30.10 16.96 73.96
C LEU A 306 30.82 17.96 74.89
N GLU A 307 30.39 19.24 74.85
CA GLU A 307 30.89 20.28 75.74
C GLU A 307 30.57 19.94 77.20
N ASN A 308 29.31 19.59 77.47
CA ASN A 308 28.87 19.21 78.80
C ASN A 308 29.58 18.01 79.36
N PHE A 309 29.82 17.01 78.48
CA PHE A 309 30.58 15.85 78.83
C PHE A 309 32.04 16.19 79.11
N LYS A 310 32.75 16.97 78.31
CA LYS A 310 34.10 17.39 78.48
C LYS A 310 34.22 18.14 79.80
N ARG A 311 33.29 19.02 80.02
CA ARG A 311 33.29 19.88 81.30
C ARG A 311 33.04 18.98 82.51
N SER A 312 32.12 18.00 82.50
CA SER A 312 31.83 17.15 83.69
C SER A 312 32.88 16.06 83.88
N ALA A 313 33.54 15.56 82.84
CA ALA A 313 34.51 14.47 82.89
C ALA A 313 35.94 14.96 83.18
N GLY A 314 36.23 16.29 82.95
CA GLY A 314 37.59 16.87 83.19
C GLY A 314 38.68 16.32 82.26
N ILE A 315 38.33 15.84 81.08
CA ILE A 315 39.24 15.11 80.19
C ILE A 315 39.81 15.99 79.08
N THR A 316 41.15 16.02 78.93
CA THR A 316 41.85 16.80 77.94
C THR A 316 42.64 15.95 76.88
N ASP A 317 42.93 14.65 77.14
CA ASP A 317 43.74 13.83 76.28
C ASP A 317 43.53 12.31 76.52
N LEU A 318 43.52 11.53 75.48
CA LEU A 318 43.31 10.11 75.54
C LEU A 318 44.34 9.34 74.67
N SER A 319 44.95 8.34 75.23
CA SER A 319 46.15 7.64 74.75
C SER A 319 45.94 6.70 73.55
N SER A 320 47.02 6.46 72.83
CA SER A 320 47.10 5.87 71.51
C SER A 320 46.48 4.51 71.26
N GLU A 321 46.22 3.68 72.31
CA GLU A 321 45.69 2.31 72.07
C GLU A 321 44.19 2.28 71.88
N ALA A 322 43.51 3.25 72.48
CA ALA A 322 42.07 3.48 72.18
C ALA A 322 41.84 4.01 70.77
N GLN A 323 42.87 4.69 70.23
CA GLN A 323 42.77 5.35 68.90
C GLN A 323 42.65 4.37 67.73
N ILE A 324 43.31 3.17 67.78
CA ILE A 324 43.24 2.15 66.73
C ILE A 324 41.90 1.42 66.77
N ALA A 325 41.41 1.05 67.93
CA ALA A 325 40.08 0.48 68.08
C ALA A 325 38.97 1.49 67.77
N LEU A 326 39.24 2.75 68.08
CA LEU A 326 38.43 3.92 67.76
C LEU A 326 38.31 4.19 66.28
N THR A 327 39.44 4.15 65.51
CA THR A 327 39.41 4.46 64.08
C THR A 327 38.58 3.42 63.31
N GLY A 328 38.77 2.13 63.64
CA GLY A 328 38.02 1.07 63.00
C GLY A 328 36.52 1.13 63.31
N ASN A 329 36.15 1.34 64.59
CA ASN A 329 34.78 1.51 64.99
C ASN A 329 34.20 2.84 64.49
N ALA A 330 34.97 3.92 64.38
CA ALA A 330 34.59 5.19 63.78
C ALA A 330 34.23 5.06 62.30
N GLU A 331 34.97 4.24 61.58
CA GLU A 331 34.66 4.03 60.16
C GLU A 331 33.34 3.28 59.96
N TYR A 332 33.04 2.23 60.74
CA TYR A 332 31.77 1.52 60.65
C TYR A 332 30.58 2.35 61.19
N GLU A 333 30.76 3.12 62.21
CA GLU A 333 29.72 4.05 62.67
C GLU A 333 29.47 5.18 61.66
N LYS A 334 30.50 5.71 61.01
CA LYS A 334 30.34 6.66 59.89
C LYS A 334 29.50 6.05 58.78
N LYS A 335 29.89 4.86 58.32
CA LYS A 335 29.11 4.09 57.33
C LYS A 335 27.65 3.84 57.80
N ARG A 336 27.45 3.55 59.07
CA ARG A 336 26.10 3.34 59.65
C ARG A 336 25.25 4.59 59.61
N VAL A 337 25.84 5.75 59.85
CA VAL A 337 25.08 6.98 59.82
C VAL A 337 24.91 7.47 58.38
N GLU A 338 25.90 7.29 57.50
CA GLU A 338 25.70 7.49 56.08
C GLU A 338 24.52 6.65 55.57
N ASN A 339 24.50 5.34 55.93
CA ASN A 339 23.39 4.48 55.64
C ASN A 339 22.06 4.92 56.28
N GLN A 340 22.11 5.34 57.56
CA GLN A 340 20.92 5.88 58.23
C GLN A 340 20.41 7.15 57.56
N THR A 341 21.30 7.99 57.04
CA THR A 341 20.95 9.17 56.27
C THR A 341 20.21 8.76 54.98
N GLN A 342 20.74 7.77 54.28
CA GLN A 342 20.05 7.24 53.08
C GLN A 342 18.68 6.69 53.46
N ILE A 343 18.55 5.96 54.57
CA ILE A 343 17.26 5.51 55.12
C ILE A 343 16.30 6.69 55.33
N ASN A 344 16.76 7.75 56.02
CA ASN A 344 15.96 8.92 56.29
C ASN A 344 15.54 9.63 55.00
N LEU A 345 16.44 9.80 54.04
CA LEU A 345 16.16 10.38 52.73
C LEU A 345 15.07 9.59 52.02
N VAL A 346 15.20 8.26 52.00
CA VAL A 346 14.19 7.38 51.37
C VAL A 346 12.87 7.49 52.11
N MET A 347 12.87 7.51 53.44
CA MET A 347 11.63 7.64 54.24
C MET A 347 10.98 9.03 54.07
N ASP A 348 11.76 10.09 53.97
CA ASP A 348 11.24 11.44 53.73
C ASP A 348 10.63 11.55 52.32
N LEU A 349 11.25 10.93 51.32
CA LEU A 349 10.68 10.81 49.99
C LEU A 349 9.36 10.02 49.97
N GLN A 350 9.31 8.91 50.73
CA GLN A 350 8.07 8.14 50.85
C GLN A 350 6.97 8.97 51.52
N ARG A 351 7.31 9.73 52.56
CA ARG A 351 6.35 10.64 53.20
C ARG A 351 5.90 11.76 52.28
N TYR A 352 6.81 12.35 51.53
CA TYR A 352 6.52 13.37 50.53
C TYR A 352 5.57 12.83 49.44
N MET A 353 5.78 11.60 49.02
CA MET A 353 4.90 10.91 48.07
C MET A 353 3.48 10.70 48.62
N GLN A 354 3.31 10.54 49.98
CA GLN A 354 1.99 10.35 50.57
C GLN A 354 1.13 11.63 50.57
N GLY A 355 1.75 12.82 50.44
CA GLY A 355 1.07 14.09 50.49
C GLY A 355 0.18 14.40 49.29
N ASN A 356 0.75 14.52 48.14
CA ASN A 356 0.07 14.91 46.89
C ASN A 356 0.36 13.94 45.76
N GLU A 357 -0.70 13.51 45.04
CA GLU A 357 -0.57 12.52 43.98
C GLU A 357 0.17 13.05 42.74
N TYR A 358 0.15 14.36 42.54
CA TYR A 358 0.66 15.01 41.31
C TYR A 358 1.70 16.11 41.61
N GLU A 359 2.42 15.99 42.73
CA GLU A 359 3.51 16.91 43.07
C GLU A 359 4.86 16.31 42.66
N VAL A 360 5.74 17.15 42.11
CA VAL A 360 7.08 16.76 41.69
C VAL A 360 7.91 16.38 42.90
N LEU A 361 8.54 15.25 42.87
CA LEU A 361 9.42 14.78 43.93
C LEU A 361 10.79 15.49 43.85
N PRO A 362 11.36 15.82 45.03
CA PRO A 362 12.73 16.33 45.04
C PRO A 362 13.67 15.34 44.35
N SER A 363 14.46 15.81 43.40
CA SER A 363 15.49 15.05 42.71
C SER A 363 16.88 15.56 43.16
N ASN A 364 17.91 14.79 42.89
CA ASN A 364 19.30 15.15 43.22
C ASN A 364 19.56 15.44 44.73
N ILE A 365 18.81 14.78 45.61
CA ILE A 365 18.93 14.92 47.08
C ILE A 365 20.06 14.07 47.66
N GLY A 366 20.93 13.44 46.84
CA GLY A 366 22.08 12.64 47.29
C GLY A 366 21.70 11.18 47.60
N LEU A 367 20.64 10.64 47.02
CA LEU A 367 20.38 9.21 46.98
C LEU A 367 21.50 8.49 46.27
N GLN A 368 22.07 7.47 46.93
CA GLN A 368 23.16 6.66 46.36
C GLN A 368 22.62 5.55 45.41
N ASP A 369 21.36 5.18 45.56
CA ASP A 369 20.72 4.17 44.67
C ASP A 369 20.28 4.80 43.38
N ALA A 370 21.00 4.44 42.31
CA ALA A 370 20.71 4.91 40.94
C ALA A 370 19.33 4.45 40.42
N ALA A 371 18.83 3.30 40.90
CA ALA A 371 17.52 2.79 40.49
C ALA A 371 16.40 3.66 41.02
N SER A 372 16.47 4.04 42.31
CA SER A 372 15.53 4.95 42.96
C SER A 372 15.59 6.34 42.36
N ALA A 373 16.82 6.88 42.14
CA ALA A 373 16.97 8.18 41.49
C ALA A 373 16.37 8.20 40.08
N GLY A 374 16.68 7.20 39.24
CA GLY A 374 16.15 7.11 37.91
C GLY A 374 14.64 6.87 37.83
N ALA A 375 14.06 6.18 38.81
CA ALA A 375 12.61 6.02 38.93
C ALA A 375 11.92 7.34 39.29
N ILE A 376 12.52 8.12 40.20
CA ILE A 376 12.03 9.45 40.60
C ILE A 376 12.08 10.41 39.40
N ASP A 377 13.20 10.41 38.68
CA ASP A 377 13.35 11.29 37.51
C ASP A 377 12.26 11.01 36.47
N ARG A 378 12.05 9.72 36.11
CA ARG A 378 10.99 9.32 35.18
C ARG A 378 9.59 9.71 35.67
N TYR A 379 9.34 9.55 36.95
CA TYR A 379 8.07 9.97 37.56
C TYR A 379 7.88 11.49 37.44
N ASN A 380 8.92 12.26 37.73
CA ASN A 380 8.92 13.73 37.61
C ASN A 380 8.71 14.17 36.16
N GLU A 381 9.37 13.51 35.17
CA GLU A 381 9.16 13.76 33.75
C GLU A 381 7.68 13.60 33.38
N MET A 382 7.06 12.53 33.85
CA MET A 382 5.63 12.29 33.58
C MET A 382 4.71 13.31 34.25
N LEU A 383 5.02 13.76 35.47
CA LEU A 383 4.28 14.81 36.17
C LEU A 383 4.40 16.17 35.46
N VAL A 384 5.59 16.48 35.00
CA VAL A 384 5.87 17.68 34.21
C VAL A 384 5.07 17.65 32.91
N GLU A 385 5.04 16.50 32.24
CA GLU A 385 4.25 16.31 31.01
C GLU A 385 2.75 16.44 31.28
N ARG A 386 2.26 15.89 32.42
CA ARG A 386 0.87 16.09 32.84
C ARG A 386 0.55 17.57 33.03
N LYS A 387 1.44 18.30 33.66
CA LYS A 387 1.27 19.74 33.91
C LYS A 387 1.27 20.54 32.59
N ARG A 388 2.11 20.14 31.62
CA ARG A 388 2.10 20.72 30.25
C ARG A 388 0.76 20.49 29.58
N LEU A 389 0.26 19.27 29.61
CA LEU A 389 -1.00 18.90 28.99
C LEU A 389 -2.19 19.62 29.67
N LEU A 390 -2.17 19.78 30.98
CA LEU A 390 -3.21 20.48 31.73
C LEU A 390 -3.25 21.99 31.49
N ARG A 391 -2.14 22.62 31.07
CA ARG A 391 -2.17 24.04 30.66
C ARG A 391 -3.08 24.27 29.46
N THR A 392 -3.35 23.26 28.72
CA THR A 392 -3.96 23.33 27.39
C THR A 392 -5.12 22.36 27.21
N SER A 393 -5.43 21.52 28.18
CA SER A 393 -6.50 20.52 28.11
C SER A 393 -7.18 20.36 29.48
N THR A 394 -8.33 19.72 29.50
CA THR A 394 -9.03 19.39 30.73
C THR A 394 -8.64 17.99 31.22
N GLU A 395 -8.85 17.73 32.52
CA GLU A 395 -8.57 16.44 33.15
C GLU A 395 -9.32 15.27 32.53
N ASN A 396 -10.42 15.49 31.82
CA ASN A 396 -11.23 14.48 31.16
C ASN A 396 -10.68 14.10 29.77
N ASN A 397 -9.55 14.67 29.32
CA ASN A 397 -8.95 14.31 28.06
C ASN A 397 -8.40 12.86 28.12
N PRO A 398 -8.73 11.98 27.15
CA PRO A 398 -8.23 10.59 27.12
C PRO A 398 -6.70 10.48 27.25
N THR A 399 -5.96 11.43 26.69
CA THR A 399 -4.51 11.46 26.79
C THR A 399 -4.04 11.72 28.21
N ILE A 400 -4.72 12.61 28.94
CA ILE A 400 -4.42 12.89 30.36
C ILE A 400 -4.83 11.70 31.22
N ILE A 401 -5.96 11.09 30.97
CA ILE A 401 -6.42 9.89 31.68
C ILE A 401 -5.41 8.73 31.50
N ASN A 402 -4.91 8.53 30.29
CA ASN A 402 -3.88 7.52 30.03
C ASN A 402 -2.56 7.87 30.73
N LEU A 403 -2.17 9.13 30.68
CA LEU A 403 -0.97 9.61 31.37
C LEU A 403 -1.14 9.48 32.89
N ASP A 404 -2.30 9.80 33.45
CA ASP A 404 -2.62 9.63 34.88
C ASP A 404 -2.56 8.15 35.30
N THR A 405 -2.97 7.24 34.40
CA THR A 405 -2.81 5.82 34.64
C THR A 405 -1.33 5.43 34.67
N SER A 406 -0.55 5.97 33.73
CA SER A 406 0.90 5.74 33.68
C SER A 406 1.64 6.36 34.85
N ILE A 407 1.24 7.56 35.28
CA ILE A 407 1.74 8.23 36.49
C ILE A 407 1.46 7.39 37.74
N ARG A 408 0.25 6.87 37.88
CA ARG A 408 -0.09 5.97 39.00
C ARG A 408 0.72 4.69 38.99
N ALA A 409 0.90 4.10 37.83
CA ALA A 409 1.75 2.92 37.65
C ALA A 409 3.23 3.24 38.00
N MET A 410 3.75 4.38 37.52
CA MET A 410 5.10 4.83 37.85
C MET A 410 5.25 5.20 39.33
N ARG A 411 4.24 5.83 39.90
CA ARG A 411 4.22 6.11 41.37
C ARG A 411 4.34 4.82 42.17
N SER A 412 3.55 3.79 41.79
CA SER A 412 3.65 2.46 42.41
C SER A 412 5.04 1.85 42.24
N ASN A 413 5.64 2.02 41.06
CA ASN A 413 6.99 1.56 40.77
C ASN A 413 8.03 2.30 41.64
N VAL A 414 7.97 3.64 41.69
CA VAL A 414 8.82 4.45 42.56
C VAL A 414 8.67 4.00 44.03
N GLN A 415 7.43 3.81 44.47
CA GLN A 415 7.15 3.35 45.85
C GLN A 415 7.76 1.97 46.11
N ALA A 416 7.55 1.01 45.19
CA ALA A 416 8.13 -0.33 45.30
C ALA A 416 9.67 -0.31 45.26
N THR A 417 10.26 0.58 44.44
CA THR A 417 11.73 0.74 44.35
C THR A 417 12.26 1.35 45.65
N LEU A 418 11.61 2.39 46.19
CA LEU A 418 11.96 3.01 47.49
C LEU A 418 11.80 2.01 48.63
N ASP A 419 10.73 1.18 48.63
CA ASP A 419 10.53 0.11 49.60
C ASP A 419 11.64 -0.95 49.52
N ALA A 420 12.03 -1.36 48.32
CA ALA A 420 13.13 -2.28 48.12
C ALA A 420 14.48 -1.70 48.60
N THR A 421 14.75 -0.44 48.23
CA THR A 421 15.95 0.27 48.66
C THR A 421 15.97 0.44 50.16
N LEU A 422 14.84 0.83 50.76
CA LEU A 422 14.73 0.95 52.25
C LEU A 422 15.04 -0.37 52.91
N LYS A 423 14.47 -1.49 52.37
CA LYS A 423 14.75 -2.81 52.92
C LYS A 423 16.22 -3.21 52.78
N GLY A 424 16.83 -2.94 51.63
CA GLY A 424 18.26 -3.15 51.41
C GLY A 424 19.13 -2.34 52.38
N LEU A 425 18.82 -1.05 52.58
CA LEU A 425 19.50 -0.19 53.52
C LEU A 425 19.29 -0.63 54.98
N GLN A 426 18.11 -1.20 55.35
CA GLN A 426 17.85 -1.76 56.65
C GLN A 426 18.71 -3.00 56.90
N ILE A 427 18.85 -3.90 55.91
CA ILE A 427 19.76 -5.03 56.02
C ILE A 427 21.20 -4.55 56.21
N THR A 428 21.65 -3.58 55.39
CA THR A 428 22.97 -2.98 55.52
C THR A 428 23.17 -2.37 56.91
N LYS A 429 22.14 -1.72 57.48
CA LYS A 429 22.16 -1.17 58.81
C LYS A 429 22.43 -2.22 59.87
N GLU A 430 21.76 -3.38 59.78
CA GLU A 430 21.97 -4.48 60.71
C GLU A 430 23.37 -5.07 60.60
N ASP A 431 23.90 -5.19 59.36
CA ASP A 431 25.26 -5.67 59.14
C ASP A 431 26.32 -4.72 59.70
N LEU A 432 26.16 -3.44 59.40
CA LEU A 432 27.03 -2.38 59.95
C LEU A 432 26.94 -2.31 61.49
N ALA A 433 25.75 -2.53 62.05
CA ALA A 433 25.57 -2.57 63.50
C ALA A 433 26.28 -3.80 64.14
N ARG A 434 26.25 -4.97 63.44
CA ARG A 434 26.97 -6.15 63.86
C ARG A 434 28.47 -5.95 63.89
N GLU A 435 29.04 -5.34 62.85
CA GLU A 435 30.46 -5.03 62.83
C GLU A 435 30.86 -3.95 63.80
N ALA A 436 30.11 -2.85 63.96
CA ALA A 436 30.31 -1.83 64.95
C ALA A 436 30.29 -2.44 66.38
N ASN A 437 29.35 -3.32 66.68
CA ASN A 437 29.26 -4.03 67.95
C ASN A 437 30.44 -4.96 68.19
N ARG A 438 31.05 -5.52 67.17
CA ARG A 438 32.28 -6.33 67.27
C ARG A 438 33.48 -5.51 67.71
N TYR A 439 33.62 -4.28 67.15
CA TYR A 439 34.63 -3.33 67.58
C TYR A 439 34.32 -2.74 68.94
N SER A 440 33.06 -2.42 69.26
CA SER A 440 32.59 -1.90 70.54
C SER A 440 32.84 -2.89 71.70
N ARG A 441 32.76 -4.20 71.43
CA ARG A 441 33.14 -5.23 72.44
C ARG A 441 34.59 -5.20 72.80
N ARG A 442 35.49 -4.86 71.84
CA ARG A 442 36.94 -4.71 72.09
C ARG A 442 37.29 -3.40 72.85
N ILE A 443 36.38 -2.44 72.77
CA ILE A 443 36.51 -1.17 73.57
C ILE A 443 35.93 -1.30 74.99
N ASN A 444 35.17 -2.37 75.24
CA ASN A 444 34.53 -2.58 76.49
C ASN A 444 35.46 -2.75 77.74
N ASP A 445 36.75 -2.92 77.53
CA ASP A 445 37.75 -2.99 78.54
C ASP A 445 38.27 -1.57 78.96
N ALA A 446 37.81 -0.47 78.25
CA ALA A 446 38.24 0.90 78.55
C ALA A 446 37.25 1.57 79.52
N PRO A 447 37.65 2.57 80.36
CA PRO A 447 36.79 3.25 81.34
C PRO A 447 35.48 3.82 80.72
N THR A 448 34.37 3.75 81.44
CA THR A 448 33.03 4.14 80.94
C THR A 448 32.97 5.56 80.40
N GLN A 449 33.83 6.47 80.90
CA GLN A 449 33.92 7.87 80.44
C GLN A 449 34.53 8.01 79.00
N GLU A 450 35.52 7.17 78.70
CA GLU A 450 36.16 7.16 77.40
C GLU A 450 35.14 6.70 76.25
N ARG A 451 34.32 5.78 76.63
CA ARG A 451 33.28 5.24 75.71
C ARG A 451 32.21 6.29 75.40
N GLN A 452 31.80 7.05 76.43
CA GLN A 452 30.78 8.11 76.24
C GLN A 452 31.35 9.27 75.43
N PHE A 453 32.56 9.74 75.70
CA PHE A 453 33.24 10.76 74.87
C PHE A 453 33.36 10.37 73.42
N VAL A 454 33.87 9.18 73.16
CA VAL A 454 33.99 8.65 71.84
C VAL A 454 32.69 8.53 71.08
N SER A 455 31.63 8.07 71.81
CA SER A 455 30.29 8.03 71.22
C SER A 455 29.77 9.38 70.82
N ILE A 456 29.89 10.38 71.64
CA ILE A 456 29.43 11.74 71.37
C ILE A 456 30.27 12.45 70.33
N ALA A 457 31.62 12.36 70.43
CA ALA A 457 32.55 12.95 69.45
C ALA A 457 32.33 12.38 68.05
N ARG A 458 32.08 11.08 67.93
CA ARG A 458 31.75 10.42 66.69
C ARG A 458 30.39 10.90 66.14
N GLN A 459 29.35 10.99 66.97
CA GLN A 459 28.06 11.55 66.55
C GLN A 459 28.21 12.98 66.01
N GLN A 460 29.03 13.78 66.69
CA GLN A 460 29.35 15.16 66.30
C GLN A 460 30.08 15.20 64.95
N GLU A 461 31.14 14.37 64.75
CA GLU A 461 31.88 14.29 63.48
C GLU A 461 30.99 13.87 62.32
N ILE A 462 30.08 12.91 62.58
CA ILE A 462 29.17 12.39 61.57
C ILE A 462 28.14 13.44 61.21
N LYS A 463 27.50 14.08 62.18
CA LYS A 463 26.50 15.14 61.95
C LYS A 463 27.15 16.34 61.27
N ALA A 464 28.40 16.70 61.62
CA ALA A 464 29.16 17.71 60.94
C ALA A 464 29.48 17.35 59.48
N GLY A 465 29.84 16.08 59.18
CA GLY A 465 30.04 15.59 57.83
C GLY A 465 28.72 15.65 56.98
N LEU A 466 27.61 15.29 57.60
CA LEU A 466 26.29 15.39 56.96
C LEU A 466 25.87 16.85 56.68
N TYR A 467 26.09 17.74 57.63
CA TYR A 467 25.83 19.17 57.47
C TYR A 467 26.61 19.73 56.26
N LEU A 468 27.93 19.43 56.20
CA LEU A 468 28.78 19.85 55.07
C LEU A 468 28.33 19.26 53.73
N MET A 469 27.95 18.00 53.74
CA MET A 469 27.40 17.34 52.52
C MET A 469 26.13 18.02 52.03
N LEU A 470 25.20 18.31 52.92
CA LEU A 470 23.97 19.00 52.55
C LEU A 470 24.22 20.44 52.09
N LEU A 471 25.18 21.15 52.70
CA LEU A 471 25.61 22.48 52.21
C LEU A 471 26.19 22.38 50.80
N GLN A 472 27.04 21.40 50.55
CA GLN A 472 27.56 21.15 49.19
C GLN A 472 26.42 20.88 48.20
N LYS A 473 25.45 20.04 48.58
CA LYS A 473 24.30 19.75 47.70
C LYS A 473 23.40 20.98 47.48
N ARG A 474 23.26 21.84 48.45
CA ARG A 474 22.55 23.11 48.31
C ARG A 474 23.23 24.01 47.26
N GLU A 475 24.58 24.15 47.37
CA GLU A 475 25.38 24.95 46.43
C GLU A 475 25.36 24.35 45.02
N GLU A 476 25.49 23.02 44.89
CA GLU A 476 25.33 22.33 43.61
C GLU A 476 23.96 22.60 42.98
N ASN A 477 22.87 22.54 43.75
CA ASN A 477 21.52 22.85 43.30
C ASN A 477 21.34 24.33 42.93
N ALA A 478 21.90 25.25 43.71
CA ALA A 478 21.90 26.69 43.42
C ALA A 478 22.65 27.02 42.12
N ILE A 479 23.79 26.37 41.89
CA ILE A 479 24.55 26.47 40.61
C ILE A 479 23.70 25.93 39.44
N THR A 480 23.00 24.81 39.64
CA THR A 480 22.13 24.23 38.61
C THR A 480 21.00 25.16 38.23
N LEU A 481 20.36 25.79 39.24
CA LEU A 481 19.31 26.77 39.05
C LEU A 481 19.81 28.05 38.34
N ALA A 482 21.01 28.54 38.72
CA ALA A 482 21.63 29.71 38.07
C ALA A 482 22.14 29.44 36.65
N ALA A 483 22.54 28.21 36.37
CA ALA A 483 23.11 27.77 35.10
C ALA A 483 22.09 27.27 34.10
N THR A 484 20.79 27.60 34.25
CA THR A 484 19.74 27.17 33.29
C THR A 484 20.07 27.59 31.87
N ALA A 485 20.58 26.65 31.11
CA ALA A 485 20.86 26.82 29.69
C ALA A 485 19.76 26.11 28.87
N ASN A 486 19.43 26.68 27.73
CA ASN A 486 18.47 26.09 26.80
C ASN A 486 18.84 24.63 26.48
N ASN A 487 17.86 23.75 26.60
CA ASN A 487 18.00 22.33 26.28
C ASN A 487 18.25 22.11 24.79
N ALA A 488 17.56 22.85 23.94
CA ALA A 488 17.77 22.84 22.50
C ALA A 488 18.52 24.11 22.08
N LYS A 489 19.75 23.93 21.60
CA LYS A 489 20.52 25.02 20.97
C LYS A 489 20.29 24.96 19.46
N ILE A 490 19.77 26.04 18.88
CA ILE A 490 19.58 26.16 17.44
C ILE A 490 20.98 26.20 16.81
N ILE A 491 21.27 25.30 15.87
CA ILE A 491 22.47 25.27 15.02
C ILE A 491 22.15 26.04 13.74
N ASP A 492 21.08 25.61 13.05
CA ASP A 492 20.57 26.28 11.86
C ASP A 492 19.10 26.67 12.11
N GLU A 493 18.78 27.92 11.84
CA GLU A 493 17.40 28.42 11.90
C GLU A 493 16.53 27.75 10.84
N ALA A 494 15.20 27.84 11.01
CA ALA A 494 14.26 27.26 10.08
C ALA A 494 14.39 27.88 8.68
N LEU A 495 14.85 27.10 7.71
CA LEU A 495 14.98 27.46 6.32
C LEU A 495 14.06 26.60 5.45
N ALA A 496 13.46 27.21 4.43
CA ALA A 496 12.68 26.49 3.45
C ALA A 496 13.57 26.09 2.27
N ASP A 497 13.38 24.88 1.76
CA ASP A 497 14.06 24.44 0.55
C ASP A 497 13.56 25.29 -0.65
N ASP A 498 14.44 25.60 -1.59
CA ASP A 498 14.11 26.41 -2.79
C ASP A 498 13.12 25.67 -3.71
N ASN A 499 13.17 24.36 -3.73
CA ASN A 499 12.32 23.53 -4.57
C ASN A 499 11.18 22.88 -3.76
N PRO A 500 9.94 22.87 -4.28
CA PRO A 500 8.83 22.20 -3.63
C PRO A 500 9.04 20.69 -3.61
N VAL A 501 8.74 20.07 -2.47
CA VAL A 501 8.83 18.61 -2.27
C VAL A 501 7.63 17.90 -2.90
N SER A 502 6.48 18.59 -2.99
CA SER A 502 5.23 18.05 -3.54
C SER A 502 4.45 19.17 -4.25
N PRO A 503 3.77 18.87 -5.37
CA PRO A 503 3.91 17.64 -6.15
C PRO A 503 5.26 17.56 -6.88
N LYS A 504 5.86 16.37 -6.92
CA LYS A 504 7.09 16.15 -7.70
C LYS A 504 6.74 16.15 -9.17
N ARG A 505 6.97 17.28 -9.86
CA ARG A 505 6.60 17.51 -11.26
C ARG A 505 7.01 16.34 -12.16
N MET A 506 8.25 15.88 -12.03
CA MET A 506 8.78 14.77 -12.84
C MET A 506 8.03 13.46 -12.59
N MET A 507 7.67 13.14 -11.33
CA MET A 507 6.89 11.96 -10.98
C MET A 507 5.46 12.02 -11.52
N VAL A 508 4.84 13.20 -11.48
CA VAL A 508 3.48 13.41 -12.01
C VAL A 508 3.46 13.20 -13.54
N TYR A 509 4.43 13.78 -14.27
CA TYR A 509 4.54 13.55 -15.72
C TYR A 509 4.93 12.12 -16.05
N LEU A 510 5.81 11.49 -15.26
CA LEU A 510 6.15 10.07 -15.44
C LEU A 510 4.92 9.18 -15.21
N ALA A 511 4.15 9.44 -14.14
CA ALA A 511 2.91 8.72 -13.89
C ALA A 511 1.88 8.92 -15.00
N ALA A 512 1.75 10.15 -15.52
CA ALA A 512 0.89 10.45 -16.65
C ALA A 512 1.32 9.71 -17.93
N LEU A 513 2.63 9.62 -18.18
CA LEU A 513 3.17 8.86 -19.31
C LEU A 513 2.86 7.35 -19.15
N VAL A 514 3.12 6.79 -17.98
CA VAL A 514 2.85 5.36 -17.69
C VAL A 514 1.36 5.05 -17.83
N LEU A 515 0.49 5.90 -17.29
CA LEU A 515 -0.96 5.75 -17.41
C LEU A 515 -1.42 5.94 -18.87
N GLY A 516 -0.86 6.94 -19.58
CA GLY A 516 -1.17 7.22 -20.97
C GLY A 516 -0.82 6.04 -21.89
N VAL A 517 0.26 5.32 -21.60
CA VAL A 517 0.64 4.10 -22.32
C VAL A 517 -0.13 2.88 -21.79
N GLY A 518 -0.30 2.77 -20.49
CA GLY A 518 -0.92 1.62 -19.82
C GLY A 518 -2.43 1.48 -20.13
N PHE A 519 -3.13 2.58 -20.23
CA PHE A 519 -4.58 2.59 -20.48
C PHE A 519 -4.98 1.92 -21.82
N PRO A 520 -4.37 2.29 -22.97
CA PRO A 520 -4.61 1.58 -24.22
C PRO A 520 -4.18 0.11 -24.17
N VAL A 521 -3.05 -0.19 -23.52
CA VAL A 521 -2.60 -1.59 -23.33
C VAL A 521 -3.66 -2.39 -22.59
N GLY A 522 -4.17 -1.86 -21.48
CA GLY A 522 -5.22 -2.50 -20.68
C GLY A 522 -6.50 -2.73 -21.47
N ILE A 523 -6.94 -1.75 -22.25
CA ILE A 523 -8.14 -1.88 -23.11
C ILE A 523 -7.94 -2.95 -24.17
N ILE A 524 -6.81 -2.95 -24.87
CA ILE A 524 -6.51 -3.94 -25.91
C ILE A 524 -6.42 -5.35 -25.31
N TYR A 525 -5.85 -5.47 -24.11
CA TYR A 525 -5.79 -6.72 -23.36
C TYR A 525 -7.18 -7.22 -22.97
N LEU A 526 -8.03 -6.35 -22.41
CA LEU A 526 -9.42 -6.67 -22.03
C LEU A 526 -10.24 -7.11 -23.24
N ILE A 527 -10.10 -6.40 -24.37
CA ILE A 527 -10.75 -6.80 -25.64
C ILE A 527 -10.23 -8.18 -26.07
N GLY A 528 -8.94 -8.47 -25.86
CA GLY A 528 -8.34 -9.78 -26.12
C GLY A 528 -8.96 -10.91 -25.29
N LEU A 529 -9.28 -10.65 -24.02
CA LEU A 529 -9.90 -11.64 -23.13
C LEU A 529 -11.35 -12.01 -23.55
N THR A 530 -12.04 -11.14 -24.26
CA THR A 530 -13.41 -11.40 -24.76
C THR A 530 -13.44 -12.30 -25.99
N LYS A 531 -12.27 -12.68 -26.56
CA LYS A 531 -12.18 -13.54 -27.75
C LYS A 531 -12.24 -15.03 -27.38
N PHE A 532 -13.43 -15.51 -27.11
CA PHE A 532 -13.69 -16.91 -26.71
C PHE A 532 -14.01 -17.85 -27.88
N LYS A 533 -14.06 -17.31 -29.11
CA LYS A 533 -14.25 -18.08 -30.34
C LYS A 533 -12.92 -18.26 -31.08
N ILE A 534 -12.83 -19.29 -31.92
CA ILE A 534 -11.69 -19.47 -32.80
C ILE A 534 -11.72 -18.44 -33.93
N GLU A 535 -10.59 -17.82 -34.25
CA GLU A 535 -10.45 -16.86 -35.35
C GLU A 535 -9.81 -17.49 -36.62
N GLY A 536 -9.16 -18.64 -36.48
CA GLY A 536 -8.52 -19.33 -37.59
C GLY A 536 -7.60 -20.45 -37.15
N ARG A 537 -6.74 -20.89 -38.08
CA ARG A 537 -5.87 -22.06 -37.93
C ARG A 537 -4.94 -21.99 -36.70
N ALA A 538 -4.33 -20.85 -36.45
CA ALA A 538 -3.42 -20.66 -35.30
C ALA A 538 -4.10 -20.90 -33.93
N ASP A 539 -5.39 -20.58 -33.81
CA ASP A 539 -6.16 -20.90 -32.62
C ASP A 539 -6.42 -22.41 -32.53
N VAL A 540 -6.77 -23.05 -33.64
CA VAL A 540 -7.09 -24.48 -33.68
C VAL A 540 -5.86 -25.32 -33.36
N GLU A 541 -4.69 -24.99 -33.94
CA GLU A 541 -3.42 -25.71 -33.74
C GLU A 541 -2.90 -25.59 -32.28
N LYS A 542 -3.30 -24.54 -31.57
CA LYS A 542 -3.03 -24.38 -30.10
C LYS A 542 -3.96 -25.21 -29.23
N LEU A 543 -5.18 -25.48 -29.69
CA LEU A 543 -6.22 -26.13 -28.92
C LEU A 543 -6.27 -27.65 -29.07
N THR A 544 -5.69 -28.16 -30.15
CA THR A 544 -5.67 -29.61 -30.44
C THR A 544 -4.45 -30.00 -31.27
N SER A 545 -4.01 -31.24 -31.12
CA SER A 545 -2.96 -31.88 -31.96
C SER A 545 -3.48 -32.51 -33.21
N LEU A 546 -4.78 -32.44 -33.50
CA LEU A 546 -5.38 -33.02 -34.68
C LEU A 546 -4.91 -32.31 -35.97
N PRO A 547 -4.69 -33.03 -37.06
CA PRO A 547 -4.29 -32.43 -38.31
C PRO A 547 -5.42 -31.58 -38.92
N VAL A 548 -5.07 -30.35 -39.31
CA VAL A 548 -5.99 -29.44 -40.00
C VAL A 548 -5.86 -29.66 -41.49
N ILE A 549 -6.91 -30.21 -42.10
CA ILE A 549 -6.91 -30.60 -43.51
C ILE A 549 -7.17 -29.45 -44.47
N GLY A 550 -7.75 -28.36 -44.02
CA GLY A 550 -7.97 -27.19 -44.87
C GLY A 550 -8.67 -26.02 -44.15
N ASP A 551 -8.41 -24.84 -44.69
CA ASP A 551 -8.99 -23.56 -44.24
C ASP A 551 -9.99 -23.08 -45.30
N ILE A 552 -11.29 -23.30 -45.11
CA ILE A 552 -12.33 -23.01 -46.08
C ILE A 552 -12.80 -21.55 -45.89
N PRO A 553 -12.67 -20.68 -46.89
CA PRO A 553 -13.07 -19.30 -46.84
C PRO A 553 -14.57 -19.14 -46.56
N LEU A 554 -14.96 -17.97 -46.05
CA LEU A 554 -16.37 -17.59 -45.93
C LEU A 554 -16.96 -17.48 -47.34
N ALA A 555 -18.01 -18.27 -47.59
CA ALA A 555 -18.73 -18.23 -48.89
C ALA A 555 -19.54 -16.91 -48.96
N ASP A 556 -19.53 -16.28 -50.13
CA ASP A 556 -20.40 -15.14 -50.39
C ASP A 556 -21.87 -15.55 -50.30
N GLU A 557 -22.72 -14.70 -49.69
CA GLU A 557 -24.14 -14.97 -49.56
C GLU A 557 -24.87 -15.29 -50.91
N LYS A 558 -24.28 -14.83 -51.99
CA LYS A 558 -24.77 -15.06 -53.37
C LYS A 558 -24.39 -16.42 -53.93
N SER A 559 -23.42 -17.13 -53.32
CA SER A 559 -22.85 -18.38 -53.88
C SER A 559 -23.68 -19.64 -53.61
N GLY A 560 -24.74 -19.54 -52.79
CA GLY A 560 -25.54 -20.70 -52.42
C GLY A 560 -24.79 -21.74 -51.59
N SER A 561 -25.42 -22.92 -51.40
CA SER A 561 -24.80 -24.04 -50.63
C SER A 561 -23.76 -24.82 -51.43
N ILE A 562 -23.68 -24.65 -52.72
CA ILE A 562 -22.73 -25.30 -53.61
C ILE A 562 -21.79 -24.24 -54.16
N ALA A 563 -20.49 -24.42 -53.87
CA ALA A 563 -19.43 -23.47 -54.22
C ALA A 563 -18.33 -24.06 -55.14
N VAL A 564 -18.33 -25.38 -55.34
CA VAL A 564 -17.41 -26.12 -56.22
C VAL A 564 -18.11 -26.52 -57.51
N PHE A 565 -17.58 -26.10 -58.68
CA PHE A 565 -18.11 -26.38 -60.00
C PHE A 565 -16.98 -26.80 -60.93
N GLU A 566 -17.30 -27.56 -61.93
CA GLU A 566 -16.33 -28.20 -62.91
C GLU A 566 -15.43 -27.18 -63.59
N ASN A 567 -15.93 -26.04 -63.99
CA ASN A 567 -15.21 -25.05 -64.79
C ASN A 567 -14.84 -23.79 -64.06
N HIS A 568 -14.87 -23.81 -62.71
CA HIS A 568 -14.58 -22.65 -61.93
C HIS A 568 -13.26 -22.78 -61.15
N ASN A 569 -12.27 -21.96 -61.48
CA ASN A 569 -10.99 -21.82 -60.74
C ASN A 569 -11.05 -20.69 -59.76
N ASN A 570 -12.08 -20.69 -58.91
CA ASN A 570 -12.16 -19.75 -57.80
C ASN A 570 -11.44 -20.29 -56.56
N LEU A 571 -11.16 -19.41 -55.61
CA LEU A 571 -10.47 -19.74 -54.35
C LEU A 571 -11.16 -20.87 -53.57
N MET A 572 -12.48 -20.94 -53.57
CA MET A 572 -13.26 -21.98 -52.91
C MET A 572 -13.00 -23.35 -53.55
N SER A 573 -13.05 -23.44 -54.90
CA SER A 573 -12.75 -24.68 -55.61
C SER A 573 -11.34 -25.18 -55.35
N GLU A 574 -10.35 -24.28 -55.34
CA GLU A 574 -8.97 -24.63 -55.01
C GLU A 574 -8.84 -25.09 -53.56
N THR A 575 -9.54 -24.45 -52.63
CA THR A 575 -9.53 -24.88 -51.23
C THR A 575 -10.08 -26.30 -51.08
N PHE A 576 -11.18 -26.61 -51.72
CA PHE A 576 -11.72 -27.99 -51.68
C PHE A 576 -10.87 -29.01 -52.43
N ARG A 577 -10.11 -28.62 -53.47
CA ARG A 577 -9.08 -29.48 -54.10
C ARG A 577 -7.96 -29.79 -53.09
N ASN A 578 -7.53 -28.80 -52.31
CA ASN A 578 -6.53 -29.01 -51.27
C ASN A 578 -7.05 -29.90 -50.12
N VAL A 579 -8.27 -29.63 -49.62
CA VAL A 579 -8.93 -30.46 -48.59
C VAL A 579 -9.04 -31.91 -49.08
N ARG A 580 -9.50 -32.13 -50.33
CA ARG A 580 -9.58 -33.46 -50.96
C ARG A 580 -8.21 -34.13 -51.00
N THR A 581 -7.18 -33.44 -51.45
CA THR A 581 -5.82 -34.00 -51.58
C THR A 581 -5.31 -34.41 -50.19
N ASN A 582 -5.46 -33.57 -49.18
CA ASN A 582 -5.06 -33.87 -47.81
C ASN A 582 -5.80 -35.08 -47.24
N LEU A 583 -7.12 -35.20 -47.53
CA LEU A 583 -7.91 -36.35 -47.13
C LEU A 583 -7.43 -37.63 -47.81
N GLN A 584 -7.08 -37.58 -49.09
CA GLN A 584 -6.56 -38.75 -49.83
C GLN A 584 -5.24 -39.27 -49.27
N PHE A 585 -4.40 -38.38 -48.73
CA PHE A 585 -3.17 -38.81 -48.04
C PHE A 585 -3.44 -39.46 -46.67
N MET A 586 -4.58 -39.16 -46.06
CA MET A 586 -4.95 -39.73 -44.75
C MET A 586 -5.74 -41.03 -44.87
N LEU A 587 -6.32 -41.30 -46.06
CA LEU A 587 -7.04 -42.53 -46.33
C LEU A 587 -6.08 -43.62 -46.81
N GLU A 588 -6.04 -44.73 -46.10
CA GLU A 588 -5.31 -45.94 -46.49
C GLU A 588 -5.98 -46.62 -47.66
N ASN A 589 -5.21 -47.40 -48.43
CA ASN A 589 -5.75 -48.16 -49.54
C ASN A 589 -6.90 -49.08 -49.11
N GLY A 590 -8.04 -48.96 -49.81
CA GLY A 590 -9.25 -49.72 -49.51
C GLY A 590 -10.18 -49.12 -48.48
N LYS A 591 -9.83 -47.96 -47.90
CA LYS A 591 -10.66 -47.18 -47.00
C LYS A 591 -11.27 -46.01 -47.78
N ASN A 592 -12.59 -45.90 -47.78
CA ASN A 592 -13.32 -44.96 -48.62
C ASN A 592 -14.56 -44.30 -47.95
N VAL A 593 -14.79 -44.54 -46.67
CA VAL A 593 -15.92 -43.96 -45.94
C VAL A 593 -15.45 -42.75 -45.11
N ILE A 594 -15.96 -41.58 -45.48
CA ILE A 594 -15.61 -40.31 -44.82
C ILE A 594 -16.83 -39.78 -44.07
N LEU A 595 -16.72 -39.68 -42.76
CA LEU A 595 -17.71 -39.08 -41.90
C LEU A 595 -17.46 -37.58 -41.72
N VAL A 596 -18.49 -36.75 -41.86
CA VAL A 596 -18.38 -35.29 -41.60
C VAL A 596 -19.31 -34.92 -40.45
N THR A 597 -18.73 -34.33 -39.40
CA THR A 597 -19.46 -33.88 -38.21
C THR A 597 -18.98 -32.54 -37.73
N SER A 598 -19.53 -32.04 -36.60
CA SER A 598 -19.18 -30.79 -35.96
C SER A 598 -19.60 -30.78 -34.51
N THR A 599 -19.26 -29.72 -33.72
CA THR A 599 -19.71 -29.60 -32.36
C THR A 599 -21.18 -29.23 -32.27
N ILE A 600 -21.58 -28.19 -32.99
CA ILE A 600 -22.93 -27.60 -32.91
C ILE A 600 -23.52 -27.41 -34.32
N SER A 601 -24.82 -27.11 -34.36
CA SER A 601 -25.48 -26.81 -35.64
C SER A 601 -25.01 -25.41 -36.15
N GLY A 602 -24.85 -25.27 -37.44
CA GLY A 602 -24.45 -24.01 -38.11
C GLY A 602 -22.95 -23.85 -38.40
N GLU A 603 -22.10 -24.85 -38.07
CA GLU A 603 -20.67 -24.84 -38.38
C GLU A 603 -20.37 -25.14 -39.86
N GLY A 604 -21.34 -25.62 -40.59
CA GLY A 604 -21.26 -25.83 -42.02
C GLY A 604 -20.94 -27.25 -42.46
N LYS A 605 -21.30 -28.28 -41.65
CA LYS A 605 -21.12 -29.70 -42.00
C LYS A 605 -21.60 -30.07 -43.39
N SER A 606 -22.87 -29.82 -43.64
CA SER A 606 -23.50 -30.18 -44.94
C SER A 606 -22.93 -29.35 -46.11
N PHE A 607 -22.43 -28.13 -45.84
CA PHE A 607 -21.68 -27.35 -46.85
C PHE A 607 -20.35 -28.03 -47.16
N VAL A 608 -19.60 -28.43 -46.13
CA VAL A 608 -18.30 -29.09 -46.32
C VAL A 608 -18.46 -30.47 -46.93
N SER A 609 -19.39 -31.29 -46.43
CA SER A 609 -19.64 -32.65 -46.96
C SER A 609 -20.08 -32.61 -48.44
N SER A 610 -20.96 -31.70 -48.79
CA SER A 610 -21.48 -31.58 -50.17
C SER A 610 -20.40 -31.11 -51.17
N ASN A 611 -19.66 -30.03 -50.82
CA ASN A 611 -18.62 -29.52 -51.69
C ASN A 611 -17.41 -30.46 -51.78
N LEU A 612 -17.13 -31.24 -50.73
CA LEU A 612 -16.11 -32.29 -50.74
C LEU A 612 -16.54 -33.44 -51.67
N ALA A 613 -17.82 -33.86 -51.60
CA ALA A 613 -18.38 -34.87 -52.48
C ALA A 613 -18.27 -34.47 -53.97
N ILE A 614 -18.65 -33.20 -54.24
CA ILE A 614 -18.50 -32.63 -55.58
C ILE A 614 -17.01 -32.64 -56.02
N SER A 615 -16.11 -32.17 -55.14
CA SER A 615 -14.67 -32.12 -55.44
C SER A 615 -14.06 -33.51 -55.74
N LEU A 616 -14.53 -34.55 -55.04
CA LEU A 616 -14.13 -35.94 -55.29
C LEU A 616 -14.71 -36.46 -56.58
N SER A 617 -15.98 -36.18 -56.89
CA SER A 617 -16.65 -36.64 -58.15
C SER A 617 -16.02 -36.03 -59.43
N LEU A 618 -15.46 -34.82 -59.33
CA LEU A 618 -14.74 -34.13 -60.36
C LEU A 618 -13.40 -34.84 -60.77
N LEU A 619 -12.90 -35.75 -59.92
CA LEU A 619 -11.78 -36.64 -60.27
C LEU A 619 -12.21 -37.85 -61.16
N GLY A 620 -13.45 -37.92 -61.53
CA GLY A 620 -14.01 -39.08 -62.25
C GLY A 620 -14.34 -40.28 -61.35
N LYS A 621 -14.26 -40.10 -60.00
CA LYS A 621 -14.58 -41.12 -59.02
C LYS A 621 -16.07 -41.13 -58.68
N LYS A 622 -16.65 -42.34 -58.59
CA LYS A 622 -18.05 -42.54 -58.17
C LYS A 622 -18.17 -42.22 -56.69
N VAL A 623 -18.86 -41.16 -56.40
CA VAL A 623 -19.03 -40.66 -54.99
C VAL A 623 -20.52 -40.68 -54.59
N VAL A 624 -20.80 -41.24 -53.44
CA VAL A 624 -22.15 -41.12 -52.85
C VAL A 624 -22.04 -40.30 -51.59
N ILE A 625 -22.92 -39.29 -51.45
CA ILE A 625 -23.14 -38.56 -50.20
C ILE A 625 -24.39 -39.06 -49.53
N VAL A 626 -24.31 -39.42 -48.28
CA VAL A 626 -25.39 -40.00 -47.47
C VAL A 626 -25.82 -39.04 -46.39
N GLY A 627 -27.08 -38.68 -46.35
CA GLY A 627 -27.68 -37.84 -45.30
C GLY A 627 -27.98 -38.64 -44.03
N LEU A 628 -27.03 -38.75 -43.14
CA LEU A 628 -27.22 -39.41 -41.82
C LEU A 628 -27.56 -38.47 -40.70
N ASP A 629 -27.72 -37.17 -40.92
CA ASP A 629 -28.46 -36.29 -40.03
C ASP A 629 -29.97 -36.49 -40.27
N ILE A 630 -30.44 -37.63 -39.81
CA ILE A 630 -31.85 -38.04 -40.00
C ILE A 630 -32.79 -37.28 -39.09
N ARG A 631 -32.33 -36.45 -38.17
CA ARG A 631 -33.13 -35.55 -37.32
C ARG A 631 -33.44 -34.23 -38.04
N LYS A 632 -32.42 -33.68 -38.78
CA LYS A 632 -32.55 -32.45 -39.55
C LYS A 632 -31.93 -32.63 -40.93
N PRO A 633 -32.57 -33.32 -41.87
CA PRO A 633 -32.02 -33.64 -43.16
C PRO A 633 -31.65 -32.38 -43.95
N GLY A 634 -30.37 -31.96 -43.89
CA GLY A 634 -29.86 -30.74 -44.53
C GLY A 634 -29.58 -30.90 -46.03
N LEU A 635 -29.19 -32.08 -46.47
CA LEU A 635 -28.84 -32.38 -47.87
C LEU A 635 -29.99 -32.14 -48.85
N ASN A 636 -31.23 -32.38 -48.43
CA ASN A 636 -32.40 -32.12 -49.26
C ASN A 636 -32.47 -30.64 -49.75
N LYS A 637 -32.04 -29.70 -48.92
CA LYS A 637 -31.98 -28.28 -49.29
C LYS A 637 -30.77 -27.96 -50.19
N VAL A 638 -29.63 -28.62 -49.96
CA VAL A 638 -28.39 -28.36 -50.70
C VAL A 638 -28.54 -28.82 -52.13
N PHE A 639 -29.12 -29.99 -52.36
CA PHE A 639 -29.28 -30.61 -53.66
C PHE A 639 -30.68 -30.49 -54.28
N ASN A 640 -31.55 -29.66 -53.73
CA ASN A 640 -32.93 -29.42 -54.22
C ASN A 640 -33.74 -30.70 -54.45
N ILE A 641 -33.64 -31.69 -53.53
CA ILE A 641 -34.26 -32.99 -53.66
C ILE A 641 -35.80 -32.85 -53.49
N SER A 642 -36.51 -33.23 -54.48
CA SER A 642 -37.98 -33.15 -54.52
C SER A 642 -38.67 -34.24 -53.70
N GLN A 643 -38.13 -35.48 -53.70
CA GLN A 643 -38.69 -36.63 -52.99
C GLN A 643 -38.10 -36.75 -51.57
N LYS A 644 -38.49 -35.89 -50.68
CA LYS A 644 -37.95 -35.79 -49.28
C LYS A 644 -38.21 -37.05 -48.44
N GLU A 645 -39.18 -37.88 -48.78
CA GLU A 645 -39.52 -39.08 -48.04
C GLU A 645 -38.67 -40.28 -48.37
N HIS A 646 -38.06 -40.29 -49.57
CA HIS A 646 -37.21 -41.40 -50.05
C HIS A 646 -35.78 -41.17 -49.54
N GLY A 647 -35.25 -42.16 -48.80
CA GLY A 647 -33.90 -42.06 -48.30
C GLY A 647 -33.50 -43.20 -47.37
N ILE A 648 -32.32 -43.06 -46.74
CA ILE A 648 -31.71 -44.13 -45.96
C ILE A 648 -32.58 -44.65 -44.80
N THR A 649 -33.42 -43.81 -44.19
CA THR A 649 -34.35 -44.24 -43.14
C THR A 649 -35.31 -45.33 -43.57
N GLN A 650 -35.70 -45.35 -44.81
CA GLN A 650 -36.58 -46.43 -45.35
C GLN A 650 -35.87 -47.76 -45.38
N PHE A 651 -34.54 -47.77 -45.74
CA PHE A 651 -33.75 -48.98 -45.74
C PHE A 651 -33.45 -49.42 -44.29
N LEU A 652 -33.09 -48.49 -43.39
CA LEU A 652 -32.80 -48.77 -41.99
C LEU A 652 -34.04 -49.34 -41.24
N THR A 653 -35.23 -48.93 -41.65
CA THR A 653 -36.50 -49.44 -41.11
C THR A 653 -36.84 -50.81 -41.68
N ASN A 654 -36.55 -51.01 -42.99
CA ASN A 654 -36.82 -52.31 -43.68
C ASN A 654 -35.61 -52.69 -44.55
N PRO A 655 -34.60 -53.42 -43.99
CA PRO A 655 -33.40 -53.82 -44.71
C PRO A 655 -33.60 -54.84 -45.87
N THR A 656 -34.82 -55.23 -46.11
CA THR A 656 -35.12 -56.12 -47.30
C THR A 656 -35.30 -55.34 -48.62
N LYS A 657 -35.40 -53.99 -48.53
CA LYS A 657 -35.43 -53.12 -49.74
C LYS A 657 -34.05 -53.07 -50.36
N ASN A 658 -34.00 -52.90 -51.69
CA ASN A 658 -32.73 -52.64 -52.33
C ASN A 658 -32.29 -51.22 -52.05
N LEU A 659 -31.14 -51.07 -51.45
CA LEU A 659 -30.57 -49.76 -51.06
C LEU A 659 -30.27 -48.89 -52.31
N MET A 660 -29.87 -49.50 -53.39
CA MET A 660 -29.49 -48.81 -54.65
C MET A 660 -30.65 -48.10 -55.31
N ASP A 661 -31.89 -48.57 -55.12
CA ASP A 661 -33.10 -47.91 -55.64
C ASP A 661 -33.41 -46.59 -54.95
N LEU A 662 -32.79 -46.32 -53.75
CA LEU A 662 -32.96 -45.09 -52.96
C LEU A 662 -31.85 -44.07 -53.30
N VAL A 663 -30.79 -44.46 -53.96
CA VAL A 663 -29.67 -43.60 -54.38
C VAL A 663 -30.05 -42.86 -55.67
N GLN A 664 -29.99 -41.52 -55.58
CA GLN A 664 -30.34 -40.65 -56.68
C GLN A 664 -29.08 -40.08 -57.37
N PRO A 665 -29.01 -40.00 -58.74
CA PRO A 665 -27.93 -39.27 -59.36
C PRO A 665 -28.05 -37.77 -59.14
N SER A 666 -26.97 -37.06 -59.02
CA SER A 666 -26.95 -35.63 -58.90
C SER A 666 -26.93 -34.91 -60.25
N ASP A 667 -27.68 -33.81 -60.36
CA ASP A 667 -27.64 -32.95 -61.57
C ASP A 667 -26.33 -32.15 -61.68
N ILE A 668 -25.45 -32.13 -60.63
CA ILE A 668 -24.19 -31.38 -60.66
C ILE A 668 -23.08 -32.09 -61.40
N ASN A 669 -22.93 -33.39 -61.18
CA ASN A 669 -21.90 -34.23 -61.88
C ASN A 669 -22.38 -35.66 -61.95
N LYS A 670 -22.15 -36.28 -63.11
CA LYS A 670 -22.59 -37.67 -63.47
C LYS A 670 -22.00 -38.73 -62.50
N ASN A 671 -20.90 -38.46 -61.82
CA ASN A 671 -20.25 -39.38 -60.90
C ASN A 671 -20.65 -39.10 -59.42
N LEU A 672 -21.52 -38.15 -59.21
CA LEU A 672 -22.03 -37.80 -57.84
C LEU A 672 -23.42 -38.41 -57.67
N PHE A 673 -23.59 -39.13 -56.59
CA PHE A 673 -24.86 -39.72 -56.17
C PHE A 673 -25.21 -39.29 -54.80
N ILE A 674 -26.54 -39.21 -54.50
CA ILE A 674 -27.06 -38.72 -53.24
C ILE A 674 -27.98 -39.77 -52.68
N LEU A 675 -27.76 -40.17 -51.44
CA LEU A 675 -28.70 -40.92 -50.66
C LEU A 675 -29.28 -40.00 -49.53
N PRO A 676 -30.49 -39.46 -49.73
CA PRO A 676 -31.08 -38.56 -48.73
C PRO A 676 -31.35 -39.25 -47.41
N GLY A 677 -31.53 -38.45 -46.35
CA GLY A 677 -31.88 -38.94 -45.01
C GLY A 677 -33.25 -39.64 -44.97
N GLY A 678 -34.20 -39.16 -45.80
CA GLY A 678 -35.58 -39.65 -45.82
C GLY A 678 -36.48 -38.97 -44.75
N SER A 679 -37.55 -39.62 -44.45
CA SER A 679 -38.51 -39.17 -43.43
C SER A 679 -37.85 -39.24 -42.04
N VAL A 680 -38.10 -38.21 -41.20
CA VAL A 680 -37.55 -38.17 -39.81
C VAL A 680 -38.24 -39.25 -38.96
N PRO A 681 -37.43 -40.25 -38.48
CA PRO A 681 -38.02 -41.32 -37.69
C PRO A 681 -38.30 -40.88 -36.23
N PRO A 682 -39.27 -41.54 -35.52
CA PRO A 682 -39.52 -41.22 -34.12
C PRO A 682 -38.34 -41.56 -33.20
N ASN A 683 -37.56 -42.59 -33.50
CA ASN A 683 -36.42 -43.09 -32.72
C ASN A 683 -35.15 -43.11 -33.59
N PRO A 684 -34.48 -41.98 -33.83
CA PRO A 684 -33.31 -41.90 -34.73
C PRO A 684 -32.13 -42.72 -34.24
N THR A 685 -31.82 -42.64 -32.94
CA THR A 685 -30.64 -43.26 -32.30
C THR A 685 -30.74 -44.79 -32.37
N GLU A 686 -31.88 -45.35 -32.01
CA GLU A 686 -32.11 -46.80 -32.03
C GLU A 686 -32.12 -47.34 -33.46
N LEU A 687 -32.55 -46.56 -34.42
CA LEU A 687 -32.53 -46.93 -35.82
C LEU A 687 -31.09 -47.02 -36.39
N LEU A 688 -30.25 -46.08 -36.00
CA LEU A 688 -28.83 -46.05 -36.38
C LEU A 688 -27.97 -47.08 -35.61
N ALA A 689 -28.43 -47.57 -34.47
CA ALA A 689 -27.75 -48.61 -33.71
C ALA A 689 -27.94 -50.04 -34.25
N ARG A 690 -28.86 -50.25 -35.22
CA ARG A 690 -29.15 -51.57 -35.80
C ARG A 690 -28.12 -51.94 -36.84
N ASP A 691 -27.92 -53.25 -37.13
CA ASP A 691 -27.05 -53.79 -38.19
C ASP A 691 -27.39 -53.30 -39.56
N GLY A 692 -28.57 -52.70 -39.75
CA GLY A 692 -29.02 -52.16 -41.05
C GLY A 692 -28.10 -51.02 -41.54
N LEU A 693 -27.51 -50.22 -40.65
CA LEU A 693 -26.54 -49.17 -41.00
C LEU A 693 -25.24 -49.80 -41.57
N GLU A 694 -24.69 -50.80 -40.93
CA GLU A 694 -23.48 -51.47 -41.38
C GLU A 694 -23.68 -52.10 -42.76
N LYS A 695 -24.81 -52.82 -42.94
CA LYS A 695 -25.17 -53.39 -44.24
C LYS A 695 -25.33 -52.31 -45.34
N ALA A 696 -25.91 -51.16 -45.00
CA ALA A 696 -26.05 -50.05 -45.94
C ALA A 696 -24.67 -49.52 -46.37
N ILE A 697 -23.80 -49.28 -45.42
CA ILE A 697 -22.47 -48.73 -45.71
C ILE A 697 -21.59 -49.73 -46.45
N GLU A 698 -21.64 -51.01 -46.13
CA GLU A 698 -20.96 -52.10 -46.89
C GLU A 698 -21.46 -52.12 -48.30
N THR A 699 -22.75 -52.08 -48.55
CA THR A 699 -23.34 -52.03 -49.91
C THR A 699 -22.86 -50.81 -50.69
N LEU A 700 -22.83 -49.64 -50.06
CA LEU A 700 -22.31 -48.40 -50.65
C LEU A 700 -20.81 -48.47 -50.94
N LYS A 701 -20.05 -49.04 -50.03
CA LYS A 701 -18.61 -49.27 -50.20
C LYS A 701 -18.22 -50.13 -51.33
N ALA A 702 -19.03 -51.14 -51.65
CA ALA A 702 -18.85 -52.03 -52.78
C ALA A 702 -19.18 -51.38 -54.18
N ASN A 703 -20.02 -50.35 -54.20
CA ASN A 703 -20.53 -49.76 -55.46
C ASN A 703 -19.93 -48.37 -55.76
N PHE A 704 -19.31 -47.72 -54.78
CA PHE A 704 -18.77 -46.34 -54.88
C PHE A 704 -17.31 -46.27 -54.44
N ASP A 705 -16.55 -45.44 -55.19
CA ASP A 705 -15.14 -45.16 -54.82
C ASP A 705 -15.02 -44.40 -53.50
N TYR A 706 -15.99 -43.52 -53.14
CA TYR A 706 -16.06 -42.78 -51.93
C TYR A 706 -17.48 -42.68 -51.39
N VAL A 707 -17.65 -42.84 -50.11
CA VAL A 707 -18.90 -42.69 -49.35
C VAL A 707 -18.75 -41.56 -48.34
N ILE A 708 -19.49 -40.48 -48.48
CA ILE A 708 -19.43 -39.33 -47.58
C ILE A 708 -20.70 -39.33 -46.70
N LEU A 709 -20.48 -39.37 -45.41
CA LEU A 709 -21.53 -39.40 -44.40
C LEU A 709 -21.75 -38.01 -43.81
N ASP A 710 -22.84 -37.32 -44.19
CA ASP A 710 -23.24 -36.06 -43.59
C ASP A 710 -24.04 -36.35 -42.31
N THR A 711 -23.46 -36.11 -41.13
CA THR A 711 -24.02 -36.52 -39.86
C THR A 711 -24.51 -35.35 -38.99
N ALA A 712 -25.24 -35.64 -37.95
CA ALA A 712 -25.62 -34.66 -36.93
C ALA A 712 -24.40 -34.14 -36.14
N PRO A 713 -24.48 -32.95 -35.46
CA PRO A 713 -23.42 -32.48 -34.62
C PRO A 713 -23.16 -33.43 -33.43
N VAL A 714 -21.91 -33.91 -33.29
CA VAL A 714 -21.54 -34.89 -32.26
C VAL A 714 -21.65 -34.31 -30.85
N GLY A 715 -21.51 -32.98 -30.68
CA GLY A 715 -21.67 -32.31 -29.41
C GLY A 715 -23.15 -32.18 -28.96
N MET A 716 -24.11 -32.46 -29.83
CA MET A 716 -25.55 -32.34 -29.55
C MET A 716 -26.26 -33.69 -29.40
N VAL A 717 -25.81 -34.69 -30.13
CA VAL A 717 -26.46 -36.00 -30.17
C VAL A 717 -25.43 -37.12 -30.32
N THR A 718 -25.73 -38.30 -29.79
CA THR A 718 -24.85 -39.50 -29.86
C THR A 718 -24.91 -40.25 -31.18
N ASP A 719 -25.82 -39.91 -32.09
CA ASP A 719 -26.04 -40.54 -33.36
C ASP A 719 -24.75 -40.66 -34.20
N THR A 720 -23.96 -39.57 -34.21
CA THR A 720 -22.69 -39.53 -34.96
C THR A 720 -21.64 -40.52 -34.40
N LEU A 721 -21.63 -40.79 -33.10
CA LEU A 721 -20.74 -41.83 -32.55
C LEU A 721 -21.13 -43.22 -32.94
N LEU A 722 -22.44 -43.49 -33.13
CA LEU A 722 -22.92 -44.76 -33.64
C LEU A 722 -22.58 -44.93 -35.14
N ILE A 723 -22.69 -43.86 -35.92
CA ILE A 723 -22.29 -43.85 -37.35
C ILE A 723 -20.78 -43.97 -37.45
N GLY A 724 -20.01 -43.39 -36.57
CA GLY A 724 -18.54 -43.37 -36.58
C GLY A 724 -17.89 -44.77 -36.65
N ARG A 725 -18.58 -45.83 -36.10
CA ARG A 725 -18.10 -47.21 -36.20
C ARG A 725 -18.01 -47.73 -37.63
N THR A 726 -18.75 -47.14 -38.57
CA THR A 726 -18.76 -47.55 -40.02
C THR A 726 -17.86 -46.67 -40.88
N ALA A 727 -17.27 -45.62 -40.31
CA ALA A 727 -16.41 -44.70 -41.03
C ALA A 727 -14.93 -45.13 -40.99
N ASP A 728 -14.18 -44.78 -42.03
CA ASP A 728 -12.74 -45.01 -42.14
C ASP A 728 -11.95 -43.76 -41.71
N LEU A 729 -12.54 -42.57 -41.88
CA LEU A 729 -11.97 -41.28 -41.56
C LEU A 729 -13.07 -40.30 -41.11
N SER A 730 -12.78 -39.44 -40.19
CA SER A 730 -13.73 -38.47 -39.63
C SER A 730 -13.22 -37.04 -39.82
N VAL A 731 -14.01 -36.20 -40.48
CA VAL A 731 -13.74 -34.79 -40.68
C VAL A 731 -14.58 -34.00 -39.68
N TYR A 732 -13.92 -33.33 -38.75
CA TYR A 732 -14.57 -32.45 -37.78
C TYR A 732 -14.57 -31.01 -38.30
N VAL A 733 -15.72 -30.46 -38.54
CA VAL A 733 -15.90 -29.09 -39.04
C VAL A 733 -16.05 -28.13 -37.86
N CYS A 734 -15.13 -27.19 -37.78
CA CYS A 734 -15.26 -26.03 -36.89
C CYS A 734 -15.34 -24.75 -37.72
N ARG A 735 -16.02 -23.74 -37.24
CA ARG A 735 -16.26 -22.50 -37.99
C ARG A 735 -15.58 -21.31 -37.30
N ALA A 736 -14.77 -20.56 -38.05
CA ALA A 736 -14.16 -19.33 -37.60
C ALA A 736 -15.23 -18.30 -37.17
N ASP A 737 -14.93 -17.52 -36.12
CA ASP A 737 -15.81 -16.54 -35.49
C ASP A 737 -17.14 -17.12 -34.93
N TYR A 738 -17.30 -18.44 -34.90
CA TYR A 738 -18.52 -19.12 -34.50
C TYR A 738 -18.28 -20.18 -33.42
N THR A 739 -17.42 -21.17 -33.69
CA THR A 739 -17.06 -22.24 -32.73
C THR A 739 -16.31 -21.66 -31.54
N ARG A 740 -16.71 -22.02 -30.35
CA ARG A 740 -16.05 -21.56 -29.09
C ARG A 740 -14.78 -22.38 -28.86
N LYS A 741 -13.75 -21.74 -28.32
CA LYS A 741 -12.50 -22.40 -27.91
C LYS A 741 -12.73 -23.54 -26.90
N ALA A 742 -13.71 -23.38 -26.02
CA ALA A 742 -14.10 -24.40 -25.03
C ALA A 742 -14.63 -25.70 -25.67
N GLU A 743 -15.16 -25.66 -26.91
CA GLU A 743 -15.68 -26.86 -27.59
C GLU A 743 -14.56 -27.83 -27.96
N PHE A 744 -13.29 -27.36 -28.02
CA PHE A 744 -12.14 -28.20 -28.31
C PHE A 744 -11.86 -29.23 -27.20
N THR A 745 -12.38 -29.04 -25.99
CA THR A 745 -12.34 -30.08 -24.96
C THR A 745 -13.02 -31.35 -25.41
N LEU A 746 -14.22 -31.22 -26.02
CA LEU A 746 -14.95 -32.37 -26.58
C LEU A 746 -14.20 -33.02 -27.77
N ILE A 747 -13.59 -32.20 -28.66
CA ILE A 747 -12.81 -32.67 -29.78
C ILE A 747 -11.62 -33.51 -29.30
N ASN A 748 -10.92 -33.04 -28.27
CA ASN A 748 -9.78 -33.76 -27.72
C ASN A 748 -10.21 -35.02 -26.94
N GLU A 749 -11.36 -35.02 -26.27
CA GLU A 749 -11.93 -36.20 -25.64
C GLU A 749 -12.29 -37.27 -26.69
N LEU A 750 -12.84 -36.88 -27.87
CA LEU A 750 -13.15 -37.78 -28.94
C LEU A 750 -11.90 -38.42 -29.55
N MET A 751 -10.81 -37.66 -29.65
CA MET A 751 -9.50 -38.11 -30.12
C MET A 751 -8.87 -39.08 -29.08
N GLU A 752 -8.76 -38.69 -27.82
CA GLU A 752 -8.12 -39.47 -26.78
C GLU A 752 -8.80 -40.84 -26.57
N ASN A 753 -10.13 -40.86 -26.66
CA ASN A 753 -10.94 -42.06 -26.46
C ASN A 753 -11.14 -42.87 -27.77
N ASN A 754 -10.51 -42.45 -28.88
CA ASN A 754 -10.65 -43.09 -30.21
C ASN A 754 -12.12 -43.34 -30.63
N LYS A 755 -13.02 -42.39 -30.26
CA LYS A 755 -14.46 -42.55 -30.54
C LYS A 755 -14.84 -42.32 -31.98
N LEU A 756 -14.00 -41.63 -32.74
CA LEU A 756 -14.14 -41.39 -34.18
C LEU A 756 -12.82 -41.78 -34.87
N PRO A 757 -12.88 -42.57 -35.97
CA PRO A 757 -11.68 -43.06 -36.64
C PRO A 757 -10.96 -41.93 -37.40
N ASN A 758 -9.64 -41.92 -37.34
CA ASN A 758 -8.75 -41.01 -38.12
C ASN A 758 -9.26 -39.57 -38.16
N LEU A 759 -9.49 -39.00 -36.95
CA LEU A 759 -10.08 -37.68 -36.81
C LEU A 759 -9.17 -36.56 -37.33
N CYS A 760 -9.72 -35.66 -38.13
CA CYS A 760 -9.05 -34.47 -38.66
C CYS A 760 -10.00 -33.26 -38.64
N ILE A 761 -9.46 -32.05 -38.73
CA ILE A 761 -10.21 -30.81 -38.64
C ILE A 761 -10.28 -30.07 -39.97
N ALA A 762 -11.49 -29.61 -40.33
CA ALA A 762 -11.68 -28.62 -41.39
C ALA A 762 -12.18 -27.30 -40.78
N ILE A 763 -11.47 -26.20 -41.03
CA ILE A 763 -11.89 -24.89 -40.55
C ILE A 763 -12.72 -24.21 -41.62
N ASN A 764 -14.00 -23.93 -41.33
CA ASN A 764 -14.94 -23.32 -42.24
C ASN A 764 -15.21 -21.84 -41.90
N GLY A 765 -15.58 -21.07 -42.92
CA GLY A 765 -16.05 -19.70 -42.76
C GLY A 765 -14.96 -18.68 -42.40
N LEU A 766 -13.74 -18.90 -42.89
CA LEU A 766 -12.60 -18.02 -42.61
C LEU A 766 -12.74 -16.70 -43.39
N ASP A 767 -12.88 -15.59 -42.72
CA ASP A 767 -12.93 -14.26 -43.32
C ASP A 767 -11.52 -13.76 -43.68
N LEU A 768 -11.22 -13.82 -44.98
CA LEU A 768 -9.94 -13.39 -45.53
C LEU A 768 -9.76 -11.86 -45.53
N GLN A 769 -10.84 -11.06 -45.42
CA GLN A 769 -10.76 -9.62 -45.40
C GLN A 769 -10.33 -9.12 -44.00
N LYS A 770 -10.77 -9.77 -42.93
CA LYS A 770 -10.27 -9.49 -41.57
C LYS A 770 -8.76 -9.77 -41.43
N LYS A 771 -8.20 -10.69 -42.19
CA LYS A 771 -6.75 -11.00 -42.20
C LYS A 771 -5.89 -9.92 -42.85
N LYS A 772 -6.43 -8.96 -43.60
CA LYS A 772 -5.67 -7.89 -44.25
C LYS A 772 -5.10 -6.85 -43.27
N TYR A 773 -5.55 -6.84 -42.02
CA TYR A 773 -5.15 -5.86 -41.01
C TYR A 773 -4.43 -6.45 -39.77
N GLY A 774 -3.97 -7.67 -39.75
CA GLY A 774 -3.26 -8.04 -38.57
C GLY A 774 -2.79 -9.44 -38.25
N TYR A 775 -2.79 -10.40 -39.16
CA TYR A 775 -2.26 -11.72 -38.80
C TYR A 775 -1.62 -12.42 -40.00
N TYR A 776 -0.39 -12.09 -40.30
CA TYR A 776 0.39 -12.86 -41.28
C TYR A 776 1.78 -13.18 -40.70
N TYR A 777 1.84 -14.13 -39.79
CA TYR A 777 3.07 -14.86 -39.49
C TYR A 777 2.67 -16.32 -39.21
N GLY A 778 2.65 -17.14 -40.24
CA GLY A 778 2.37 -18.56 -40.11
C GLY A 778 2.33 -19.34 -41.42
N TYR A 779 2.53 -18.70 -42.56
CA TYR A 779 2.64 -19.42 -43.82
C TYR A 779 3.93 -19.03 -44.58
N GLY A 780 5.05 -19.32 -43.98
CA GLY A 780 6.38 -18.98 -44.51
C GLY A 780 6.87 -19.86 -45.63
N LYS A 781 6.10 -20.69 -46.29
CA LYS A 781 6.57 -21.41 -47.46
C LYS A 781 5.54 -21.61 -48.61
N TYR A 782 4.24 -21.48 -48.39
CA TYR A 782 3.21 -21.68 -49.43
C TYR A 782 2.41 -20.42 -49.81
N GLY A 783 2.56 -19.31 -49.09
CA GLY A 783 1.84 -18.03 -49.32
C GLY A 783 2.36 -17.19 -50.48
N LYS A 784 3.40 -17.59 -51.21
CA LYS A 784 3.95 -16.85 -52.35
C LYS A 784 3.18 -17.05 -53.68
N TYR A 785 2.18 -17.94 -53.72
CA TYR A 785 1.49 -18.30 -54.96
C TYR A 785 0.11 -17.64 -55.18
N TYR A 786 -0.49 -16.99 -54.18
CA TYR A 786 -1.82 -16.37 -54.35
C TYR A 786 -1.91 -14.93 -53.83
N GLY A 787 -1.02 -14.06 -54.29
CA GLY A 787 -1.05 -12.64 -54.06
C GLY A 787 -1.72 -11.87 -55.19
N TYR A 788 -3.06 -11.78 -55.25
CA TYR A 788 -3.73 -10.77 -56.05
C TYR A 788 -3.86 -9.48 -55.24
N GLY A 789 -2.84 -8.64 -55.28
CA GLY A 789 -2.86 -7.26 -54.77
C GLY A 789 -2.42 -6.33 -55.87
N LYS A 790 -3.35 -5.57 -56.48
CA LYS A 790 -3.04 -4.45 -57.32
C LYS A 790 -2.14 -3.46 -56.58
N ARG A 791 -0.93 -3.26 -57.01
CA ARG A 791 -0.27 -1.99 -57.35
C ARG A 791 1.23 -2.10 -57.48
N TYR A 792 1.70 -1.59 -58.66
CA TYR A 792 3.06 -1.25 -59.09
C TYR A 792 3.98 -2.45 -59.43
N GLY A 793 4.03 -2.80 -60.53
CA GLY A 793 4.78 -2.92 -61.75
C GLY A 793 6.27 -3.11 -61.58
N TYR A 794 6.71 -4.29 -61.97
CA TYR A 794 7.76 -4.50 -62.98
C TYR A 794 7.61 -5.97 -63.43
N GLY A 795 7.24 -6.12 -64.70
CA GLY A 795 6.91 -7.41 -65.26
C GLY A 795 8.12 -8.18 -65.71
N TYR A 796 7.99 -9.46 -65.70
CA TYR A 796 8.51 -10.35 -66.74
C TYR A 796 7.39 -11.36 -67.08
N GLY A 797 6.66 -11.05 -68.16
CA GLY A 797 5.67 -11.98 -68.72
C GLY A 797 6.21 -12.49 -70.05
N TYR A 798 6.26 -13.80 -70.21
CA TYR A 798 6.29 -14.46 -71.50
C TYR A 798 4.86 -14.50 -72.02
N GLY A 799 4.61 -13.92 -73.20
CA GLY A 799 3.33 -13.99 -73.90
C GLY A 799 3.27 -13.04 -75.07
N GLU A 800 3.45 -13.56 -76.20
CA GLU A 800 3.21 -13.17 -77.64
C GLU A 800 2.68 -11.75 -77.94
N LYS A 801 3.41 -11.11 -78.81
CA LYS A 801 3.07 -9.93 -79.62
C LYS A 801 1.87 -10.19 -80.51
N HIS A 802 0.81 -9.43 -80.46
CA HIS A 802 -0.01 -9.05 -81.57
C HIS A 802 0.02 -7.56 -81.75
N THR A 803 0.58 -7.17 -82.87
CA THR A 803 0.56 -5.87 -83.50
C THR A 803 -0.86 -5.58 -84.08
N SER A 804 -1.37 -4.40 -83.69
CA SER A 804 -2.19 -3.63 -84.62
C SER A 804 -2.03 -2.14 -84.32
N ARG A 805 -1.59 -1.45 -85.36
CA ARG A 805 -1.60 0.04 -85.53
C ARG A 805 -3.04 0.54 -85.59
N GLU A 806 -3.24 1.72 -85.17
CA GLU A 806 -3.65 2.92 -85.93
C GLU A 806 -4.47 3.90 -85.00
N ASP A 807 -3.96 5.12 -85.04
CA ASP A 807 -4.59 6.38 -85.29
C ASP A 807 -5.76 6.89 -84.34
N LYS A 808 -5.53 7.81 -83.61
CA LYS A 808 -5.63 9.29 -83.64
C LYS A 808 -5.37 9.94 -82.27
#